data_d9e925ea8d5f6779c4f1a5a5184a3d6b
#
_entry.id   d9e925ea8d5f6779c4f1a5a5184a3d6b
#
_cell.length_a   1.000
_cell.length_b   1.000
_cell.length_c   1.000
_cell.angle_alpha   90.00
_cell.angle_beta   90.00
_cell.angle_gamma   90.00
#
_symmetry.space_group_name_H-M   'P 1'
#
loop_
_entity.id
_entity.type
_entity.pdbx_description
1 polymer ?
#
loop_
_entity_poly.entity_id
_entity_poly.type
_entity_poly.pdbx_seq_one_letter_code
_entity_poly.pdbx_strand_id
1 'polypeptide(L)'
;VSGGSIKGDIRAALANENLRGALGRFADDYLESRRVAYGHKNFSALQDEIAAIKSRAAGRLEELAGRFAIEAANRGAKVFWAETAGQARDYILNLARERGVKTIVKSKSMASEEIHLNKYLTEAGLEVVETDLGEWIIQLCGQRPSHMVLPAIHMTRGEVAGIFSRETGEELPPVISRLVQVARENLRQKFLQAGLGITGANIAVAETGTLVMVSNEGNVRLTTTLPPLHVAIVGLEKLVERFSDTAPILEALPRSATSQQLTSYVTMLTGPAPAVDAFGQPVQKEMHIILLDNGRTAMRGDPEFKEALQCIRCASCLNVCPVFQLVGGHVFGHVYTGGIGAILTAFFNGMENAGGIQSLCLGCGRCKEFCPAKIDLPRLINSLRTRLARQSGLPLPQRLFLKNVLTSRPLFHGLLRAAKAGQKPFVREGMVRHLPFFLAGLADVSNLPALAEEPLRDWFRSYTGGETAKHKSKRGSSPESGQESKPGSKEEGTTKNNAAEKTGDNLEGSAVFKTEIRAAKETKGKPEAGADGRAKAEAAGKAASKAEVKPEVKAGTGAGGKARPLAGLFAGCLTDFIYPEIGVSMVKVLESMGFAVVFPQGQTCCGYPARQLGAPEVMTEVARQNLAAFEAAGADYILTPCPTCTHALKDIYPEVTGDDPALQARAAAMAARVYDFAEFVYNGIKDGTTQMPGLKPLDRKVTYHDSCHLKRSLGITREPRELLKTAGADLVEMPFSDRCCGFGGSYSLKYPELSALILDQKLACIRETGAGLVAVECPGCLMQLRKGLAERGEKAVEARFLAEILADQL
;
A
#
# COMPACT_ATOMS: atom_id res chain seq x y z
N VAL A 1 -18.54 -8.16 12.95
CA VAL A 1 -17.25 -8.66 13.42
C VAL A 1 -17.58 -9.64 14.54
N SER A 2 -17.22 -10.94 14.38
CA SER A 2 -17.23 -11.90 15.47
C SER A 2 -16.43 -11.28 16.61
N GLY A 3 -16.88 -11.40 17.86
CA GLY A 3 -16.22 -10.83 19.05
C GLY A 3 -14.82 -11.41 19.36
N GLY A 4 -14.12 -11.90 18.35
CA GLY A 4 -12.76 -12.41 18.38
C GLY A 4 -11.72 -11.31 18.29
N SER A 5 -10.55 -11.52 18.87
CA SER A 5 -9.45 -10.57 18.72
C SER A 5 -8.94 -10.59 17.28
N ILE A 6 -8.58 -9.43 16.71
CA ILE A 6 -8.03 -9.33 15.34
C ILE A 6 -6.82 -10.27 15.11
N LYS A 7 -6.06 -10.60 16.16
CA LYS A 7 -4.97 -11.58 16.11
C LYS A 7 -5.49 -13.01 15.87
N GLY A 8 -6.65 -13.37 16.47
CA GLY A 8 -7.31 -14.66 16.23
C GLY A 8 -7.78 -14.78 14.77
N ASP A 9 -8.42 -13.74 14.25
CA ASP A 9 -8.88 -13.68 12.86
C ASP A 9 -7.71 -13.78 11.86
N ILE A 10 -6.59 -13.11 12.15
CA ILE A 10 -5.35 -13.23 11.38
C ILE A 10 -4.86 -14.69 11.34
N ARG A 11 -4.76 -15.35 12.51
CA ARG A 11 -4.29 -16.74 12.59
C ARG A 11 -5.19 -17.68 11.81
N ALA A 12 -6.50 -17.52 11.92
CA ALA A 12 -7.48 -18.30 11.17
C ALA A 12 -7.30 -18.10 9.64
N ALA A 13 -7.13 -16.85 9.18
CA ALA A 13 -6.88 -16.58 7.77
C ALA A 13 -5.55 -17.15 7.28
N LEU A 14 -4.50 -17.08 8.10
CA LEU A 14 -3.18 -17.63 7.76
C LEU A 14 -3.16 -19.17 7.76
N ALA A 15 -4.01 -19.82 8.52
CA ALA A 15 -4.19 -21.27 8.48
C ALA A 15 -4.98 -21.75 7.24
N ASN A 16 -5.72 -20.86 6.57
CA ASN A 16 -6.48 -21.18 5.37
C ASN A 16 -5.57 -21.15 4.12
N GLU A 17 -5.06 -22.30 3.72
CA GLU A 17 -4.18 -22.42 2.56
C GLU A 17 -4.87 -22.10 1.24
N ASN A 18 -6.15 -22.43 1.09
CA ASN A 18 -6.94 -22.10 -0.10
C ASN A 18 -7.04 -20.59 -0.31
N LEU A 19 -7.37 -19.84 0.75
CA LEU A 19 -7.41 -18.37 0.73
C LEU A 19 -6.05 -17.79 0.33
N ARG A 20 -4.97 -18.21 1.01
CA ARG A 20 -3.62 -17.73 0.72
C ARG A 20 -3.17 -18.06 -0.70
N GLY A 21 -3.43 -19.30 -1.14
CA GLY A 21 -3.10 -19.74 -2.49
C GLY A 21 -3.87 -18.95 -3.56
N ALA A 22 -5.16 -18.71 -3.37
CA ALA A 22 -5.98 -17.95 -4.32
C ALA A 22 -5.56 -16.47 -4.40
N LEU A 23 -5.40 -15.82 -3.23
CA LEU A 23 -4.97 -14.42 -3.18
C LEU A 23 -3.54 -14.22 -3.69
N GLY A 24 -2.62 -15.16 -3.39
CA GLY A 24 -1.23 -15.10 -3.85
C GLY A 24 -1.13 -15.19 -5.38
N ARG A 25 -1.75 -16.21 -5.99
CA ARG A 25 -1.78 -16.35 -7.46
C ARG A 25 -2.38 -15.12 -8.13
N PHE A 26 -3.52 -14.64 -7.63
CA PHE A 26 -4.14 -13.43 -8.17
C PHE A 26 -3.22 -12.22 -8.07
N ALA A 27 -2.51 -12.06 -6.96
CA ALA A 27 -1.61 -10.93 -6.74
C ALA A 27 -0.38 -10.93 -7.67
N ASP A 28 0.19 -12.10 -7.93
CA ASP A 28 1.34 -12.25 -8.80
C ASP A 28 0.93 -12.00 -10.27
N ASP A 29 -0.18 -12.59 -10.71
CA ASP A 29 -0.71 -12.38 -12.07
C ASP A 29 -1.19 -10.94 -12.30
N TYR A 30 -1.78 -10.30 -11.28
CA TYR A 30 -2.39 -8.97 -11.40
C TYR A 30 -1.40 -7.89 -11.84
N LEU A 31 -0.19 -7.89 -11.30
CA LEU A 31 0.78 -6.83 -11.58
C LEU A 31 1.20 -6.81 -13.05
N GLU A 32 1.51 -7.97 -13.60
CA GLU A 32 1.90 -8.09 -15.00
C GLU A 32 0.70 -7.89 -15.93
N SER A 33 -0.43 -8.52 -15.65
CA SER A 33 -1.65 -8.36 -16.43
C SER A 33 -2.12 -6.91 -16.46
N ARG A 34 -2.01 -6.20 -15.32
CA ARG A 34 -2.32 -4.77 -15.26
C ARG A 34 -1.34 -3.93 -16.09
N ARG A 35 -0.05 -4.24 -16.03
CA ARG A 35 0.97 -3.56 -16.86
C ARG A 35 0.62 -3.71 -18.34
N VAL A 36 0.25 -4.90 -18.78
CA VAL A 36 -0.19 -5.18 -20.15
C VAL A 36 -1.50 -4.43 -20.48
N ALA A 37 -2.47 -4.43 -19.54
CA ALA A 37 -3.76 -3.76 -19.75
C ALA A 37 -3.63 -2.23 -19.95
N TYR A 38 -2.70 -1.60 -19.22
CA TYR A 38 -2.40 -0.18 -19.45
C TYR A 38 -1.55 0.05 -20.72
N GLY A 39 -0.66 -0.88 -21.06
CA GLY A 39 0.14 -0.83 -22.29
C GLY A 39 0.86 0.50 -22.47
N HIS A 40 0.53 1.23 -23.57
CA HIS A 40 1.12 2.53 -23.91
C HIS A 40 0.42 3.73 -23.25
N LYS A 41 -0.59 3.50 -22.41
CA LYS A 41 -1.33 4.57 -21.74
C LYS A 41 -0.45 5.25 -20.70
N ASN A 42 -0.48 6.57 -20.68
CA ASN A 42 0.16 7.34 -19.63
C ASN A 42 -0.70 7.29 -18.36
N PHE A 43 -0.41 6.31 -17.49
CA PHE A 43 -1.17 6.11 -16.26
C PHE A 43 -1.11 7.34 -15.33
N SER A 44 0.02 8.06 -15.27
CA SER A 44 0.15 9.25 -14.42
C SER A 44 -0.77 10.37 -14.90
N ALA A 45 -0.85 10.62 -16.21
CA ALA A 45 -1.77 11.61 -16.76
C ALA A 45 -3.24 11.24 -16.52
N LEU A 46 -3.58 9.96 -16.69
CA LEU A 46 -4.92 9.46 -16.39
C LEU A 46 -5.28 9.57 -14.91
N GLN A 47 -4.31 9.34 -14.01
CA GLN A 47 -4.49 9.58 -12.58
C GLN A 47 -4.77 11.06 -12.27
N ASP A 48 -4.04 11.99 -12.91
CA ASP A 48 -4.23 13.43 -12.72
C ASP A 48 -5.63 13.87 -13.18
N GLU A 49 -6.06 13.38 -14.32
CA GLU A 49 -7.37 13.67 -14.89
C GLU A 49 -8.50 13.15 -13.98
N ILE A 50 -8.44 11.89 -13.56
CA ILE A 50 -9.46 11.30 -12.67
C ILE A 50 -9.48 12.00 -11.32
N ALA A 51 -8.32 12.28 -10.74
CA ALA A 51 -8.23 13.01 -9.48
C ALA A 51 -8.84 14.40 -9.58
N ALA A 52 -8.58 15.13 -10.67
CA ALA A 52 -9.16 16.44 -10.93
C ALA A 52 -10.69 16.37 -11.07
N ILE A 53 -11.22 15.42 -11.86
CA ILE A 53 -12.68 15.20 -12.03
C ILE A 53 -13.32 14.90 -10.68
N LYS A 54 -12.78 13.92 -9.96
CA LYS A 54 -13.38 13.47 -8.69
C LYS A 54 -13.24 14.49 -7.56
N SER A 55 -12.15 15.24 -7.52
CA SER A 55 -11.95 16.30 -6.54
C SER A 55 -12.95 17.46 -6.76
N ARG A 56 -13.16 17.90 -8.02
CA ARG A 56 -14.18 18.90 -8.35
C ARG A 56 -15.57 18.43 -7.94
N ALA A 57 -15.94 17.20 -8.29
CA ALA A 57 -17.24 16.63 -7.94
C ALA A 57 -17.41 16.51 -6.42
N ALA A 58 -16.41 16.02 -5.70
CA ALA A 58 -16.43 15.93 -4.24
C ALA A 58 -16.59 17.31 -3.55
N GLY A 59 -16.07 18.37 -4.12
CA GLY A 59 -16.24 19.73 -3.61
C GLY A 59 -17.67 20.30 -3.76
N ARG A 60 -18.46 19.72 -4.67
CA ARG A 60 -19.79 20.24 -5.07
C ARG A 60 -20.88 19.15 -4.98
N LEU A 61 -20.81 18.25 -4.01
CA LEU A 61 -21.67 17.05 -3.94
C LEU A 61 -23.15 17.39 -3.96
N GLU A 62 -23.62 18.31 -3.11
CA GLU A 62 -25.04 18.65 -2.99
C GLU A 62 -25.56 19.39 -4.22
N GLU A 63 -24.76 20.28 -4.78
CA GLU A 63 -25.10 20.99 -6.02
C GLU A 63 -25.26 20.02 -7.19
N LEU A 64 -24.28 19.11 -7.37
CA LEU A 64 -24.33 18.12 -8.44
C LEU A 64 -25.45 17.10 -8.23
N ALA A 65 -25.75 16.73 -6.98
CA ALA A 65 -26.85 15.84 -6.65
C ALA A 65 -28.21 16.49 -6.95
N GLY A 66 -28.37 17.76 -6.63
CA GLY A 66 -29.59 18.53 -6.97
C GLY A 66 -29.78 18.65 -8.49
N ARG A 67 -28.72 18.96 -9.24
CA ARG A 67 -28.74 18.99 -10.71
C ARG A 67 -29.06 17.61 -11.29
N PHE A 68 -28.42 16.57 -10.80
CA PHE A 68 -28.68 15.19 -11.23
C PHE A 68 -30.14 14.81 -10.98
N ALA A 69 -30.70 15.15 -9.81
CA ALA A 69 -32.10 14.84 -9.48
C ALA A 69 -33.09 15.48 -10.43
N ILE A 70 -32.89 16.75 -10.79
CA ILE A 70 -33.71 17.49 -11.76
C ILE A 70 -33.64 16.83 -13.13
N GLU A 71 -32.44 16.56 -13.64
CA GLU A 71 -32.25 15.96 -14.95
C GLU A 71 -32.81 14.53 -15.03
N ALA A 72 -32.60 13.71 -14.01
CA ALA A 72 -33.14 12.36 -13.95
C ALA A 72 -34.70 12.39 -13.86
N ALA A 73 -35.29 13.31 -13.11
CA ALA A 73 -36.73 13.48 -13.04
C ALA A 73 -37.32 13.93 -14.38
N ASN A 74 -36.68 14.85 -15.10
CA ASN A 74 -37.08 15.28 -16.44
C ASN A 74 -37.08 14.12 -17.46
N ARG A 75 -36.34 13.03 -17.18
CA ARG A 75 -36.28 11.81 -17.98
C ARG A 75 -37.20 10.70 -17.46
N GLY A 76 -38.07 11.00 -16.47
CA GLY A 76 -39.10 10.09 -15.96
C GLY A 76 -38.64 9.22 -14.80
N ALA A 77 -37.47 9.42 -14.21
CA ALA A 77 -37.07 8.75 -12.97
C ALA A 77 -37.66 9.47 -11.75
N LYS A 78 -38.00 8.72 -10.70
CA LYS A 78 -38.36 9.26 -9.39
C LYS A 78 -37.12 9.28 -8.52
N VAL A 79 -36.70 10.44 -8.05
CA VAL A 79 -35.47 10.59 -7.25
C VAL A 79 -35.80 10.80 -5.78
N PHE A 80 -35.19 10.01 -4.91
CA PHE A 80 -35.30 10.10 -3.46
C PHE A 80 -33.94 10.37 -2.84
N TRP A 81 -33.86 11.37 -1.97
CA TRP A 81 -32.66 11.66 -1.21
C TRP A 81 -32.69 10.91 0.14
N ALA A 82 -31.75 10.02 0.38
CA ALA A 82 -31.63 9.29 1.63
C ALA A 82 -30.40 9.79 2.40
N GLU A 83 -30.61 10.45 3.52
CA GLU A 83 -29.56 10.93 4.42
C GLU A 83 -28.89 9.79 5.18
N THR A 84 -29.66 8.73 5.44
CA THR A 84 -29.24 7.57 6.23
C THR A 84 -29.55 6.24 5.55
N ALA A 85 -28.82 5.20 5.98
CA ALA A 85 -29.09 3.81 5.58
C ALA A 85 -30.55 3.39 5.87
N GLY A 86 -31.13 3.84 6.99
CA GLY A 86 -32.52 3.56 7.38
C GLY A 86 -33.50 4.09 6.36
N GLN A 87 -33.43 5.39 6.03
CA GLN A 87 -34.32 6.00 5.05
C GLN A 87 -34.27 5.27 3.68
N ALA A 88 -33.08 4.89 3.23
CA ALA A 88 -32.95 4.16 1.96
C ALA A 88 -33.61 2.77 2.01
N ARG A 89 -33.42 2.04 3.10
CA ARG A 89 -34.05 0.71 3.27
C ARG A 89 -35.56 0.79 3.36
N ASP A 90 -36.08 1.74 4.16
CA ASP A 90 -37.50 1.92 4.37
C ASP A 90 -38.23 2.34 3.07
N TYR A 91 -37.60 3.22 2.29
CA TYR A 91 -38.11 3.60 0.97
C TYR A 91 -38.30 2.38 0.06
N ILE A 92 -37.26 1.53 -0.04
CA ILE A 92 -37.30 0.32 -0.89
C ILE A 92 -38.34 -0.68 -0.39
N LEU A 93 -38.39 -0.92 0.90
CA LEU A 93 -39.37 -1.85 1.49
C LEU A 93 -40.79 -1.39 1.26
N ASN A 94 -41.10 -0.13 1.52
CA ASN A 94 -42.42 0.45 1.31
C ASN A 94 -42.82 0.39 -0.16
N LEU A 95 -41.95 0.77 -1.07
CA LEU A 95 -42.17 0.66 -2.51
C LEU A 95 -42.45 -0.79 -2.95
N ALA A 96 -41.70 -1.77 -2.44
CA ALA A 96 -41.91 -3.19 -2.73
C ALA A 96 -43.28 -3.67 -2.23
N ARG A 97 -43.68 -3.25 -1.02
CA ARG A 97 -44.99 -3.59 -0.45
C ARG A 97 -46.15 -2.96 -1.21
N GLU A 98 -46.07 -1.68 -1.56
CA GLU A 98 -47.06 -0.97 -2.36
C GLU A 98 -47.30 -1.59 -3.74
N ARG A 99 -46.26 -2.18 -4.33
CA ARG A 99 -46.32 -2.84 -5.66
C ARG A 99 -46.55 -4.35 -5.57
N GLY A 100 -46.75 -4.90 -4.37
CA GLY A 100 -46.98 -6.33 -4.16
C GLY A 100 -45.81 -7.20 -4.59
N VAL A 101 -44.58 -6.69 -4.55
CA VAL A 101 -43.34 -7.41 -4.92
C VAL A 101 -43.09 -8.55 -3.93
N LYS A 102 -42.76 -9.74 -4.45
CA LYS A 102 -42.38 -10.91 -3.66
C LYS A 102 -40.92 -11.25 -3.86
N THR A 103 -40.46 -11.19 -5.11
CA THR A 103 -39.08 -11.54 -5.50
C THR A 103 -38.39 -10.32 -6.05
N ILE A 104 -37.18 -10.08 -5.52
CA ILE A 104 -36.28 -9.00 -5.89
C ILE A 104 -34.98 -9.60 -6.47
N VAL A 105 -34.56 -9.16 -7.65
CA VAL A 105 -33.25 -9.46 -8.19
C VAL A 105 -32.32 -8.27 -7.98
N LYS A 106 -31.10 -8.53 -7.52
CA LYS A 106 -30.13 -7.49 -7.23
C LYS A 106 -28.83 -7.73 -7.99
N SER A 107 -28.37 -6.73 -8.73
CA SER A 107 -26.99 -6.74 -9.21
C SER A 107 -26.06 -6.30 -8.11
N LYS A 108 -24.83 -6.82 -8.13
CA LYS A 108 -23.79 -6.47 -7.18
C LYS A 108 -23.69 -4.95 -6.98
N SER A 109 -23.85 -4.50 -5.74
CA SER A 109 -23.77 -3.09 -5.38
C SER A 109 -23.17 -2.91 -3.99
N MET A 110 -22.01 -2.27 -3.91
CA MET A 110 -21.39 -1.95 -2.61
C MET A 110 -22.25 -0.99 -1.77
N ALA A 111 -23.06 -0.14 -2.40
CA ALA A 111 -23.97 0.76 -1.67
C ALA A 111 -25.11 -0.02 -0.99
N SER A 112 -25.62 -1.09 -1.61
CA SER A 112 -26.63 -1.95 -0.98
C SER A 112 -26.05 -2.79 0.16
N GLU A 113 -24.78 -3.24 0.01
CA GLU A 113 -24.06 -3.95 1.09
C GLU A 113 -23.78 -3.01 2.27
N GLU A 114 -23.39 -1.75 1.99
CA GLU A 114 -23.14 -0.71 2.99
C GLU A 114 -24.33 -0.51 3.94
N ILE A 115 -25.53 -0.55 3.38
CA ILE A 115 -26.77 -0.38 4.14
C ILE A 115 -27.40 -1.70 4.61
N HIS A 116 -26.71 -2.85 4.45
CA HIS A 116 -27.20 -4.19 4.82
C HIS A 116 -28.59 -4.51 4.26
N LEU A 117 -28.83 -4.14 3.00
CA LEU A 117 -30.16 -4.18 2.39
C LEU A 117 -30.74 -5.58 2.29
N ASN A 118 -29.95 -6.58 1.86
CA ASN A 118 -30.42 -7.96 1.69
C ASN A 118 -31.03 -8.51 2.99
N LYS A 119 -30.29 -8.38 4.09
CA LYS A 119 -30.74 -8.81 5.41
C LYS A 119 -32.05 -8.14 5.80
N TYR A 120 -32.14 -6.82 5.63
CA TYR A 120 -33.33 -6.05 6.00
C TYR A 120 -34.58 -6.44 5.22
N LEU A 121 -34.45 -6.64 3.91
CA LEU A 121 -35.58 -7.03 3.06
C LEU A 121 -36.00 -8.50 3.27
N THR A 122 -35.06 -9.40 3.51
CA THR A 122 -35.31 -10.81 3.80
C THR A 122 -36.01 -10.97 5.16
N GLU A 123 -35.58 -10.22 6.17
CA GLU A 123 -36.28 -10.18 7.48
C GLU A 123 -37.71 -9.64 7.38
N ALA A 124 -37.98 -8.81 6.37
CA ALA A 124 -39.33 -8.32 6.08
C ALA A 124 -40.18 -9.26 5.23
N GLY A 125 -39.67 -10.48 4.92
CA GLY A 125 -40.41 -11.54 4.20
C GLY A 125 -40.29 -11.47 2.67
N LEU A 126 -39.36 -10.70 2.12
CA LEU A 126 -39.11 -10.61 0.68
C LEU A 126 -38.00 -11.58 0.27
N GLU A 127 -38.12 -12.21 -0.88
CA GLU A 127 -37.08 -13.00 -1.49
C GLU A 127 -36.12 -12.05 -2.22
N VAL A 128 -34.85 -12.00 -1.79
CA VAL A 128 -33.80 -11.20 -2.44
C VAL A 128 -32.73 -12.11 -3.01
N VAL A 129 -32.49 -12.01 -4.33
CA VAL A 129 -31.58 -12.88 -5.07
C VAL A 129 -30.44 -12.04 -5.69
N GLU A 130 -29.21 -12.36 -5.32
CA GLU A 130 -28.03 -11.83 -5.98
C GLU A 130 -27.87 -12.41 -7.37
N THR A 131 -27.53 -11.58 -8.34
CA THR A 131 -27.44 -11.99 -9.74
C THR A 131 -26.03 -11.98 -10.32
N ASP A 132 -25.04 -11.46 -9.57
CA ASP A 132 -23.62 -11.65 -9.82
C ASP A 132 -23.24 -13.05 -9.33
N LEU A 133 -22.54 -13.84 -10.15
CA LEU A 133 -22.21 -15.23 -9.81
C LEU A 133 -21.44 -15.34 -8.48
N GLY A 134 -20.46 -14.48 -8.28
CA GLY A 134 -19.67 -14.48 -7.06
C GLY A 134 -20.48 -14.07 -5.82
N GLU A 135 -21.35 -13.07 -5.94
CA GLU A 135 -22.25 -12.66 -4.86
C GLU A 135 -23.34 -13.70 -4.57
N TRP A 136 -23.86 -14.37 -5.61
CA TRP A 136 -24.81 -15.46 -5.43
C TRP A 136 -24.20 -16.64 -4.67
N ILE A 137 -22.98 -17.05 -5.00
CA ILE A 137 -22.23 -18.07 -4.25
C ILE A 137 -22.11 -17.66 -2.77
N ILE A 138 -21.70 -16.41 -2.50
CA ILE A 138 -21.55 -15.86 -1.14
C ILE A 138 -22.90 -15.84 -0.40
N GLN A 139 -23.98 -15.47 -1.09
CA GLN A 139 -25.33 -15.49 -0.54
C GLN A 139 -25.75 -16.89 -0.13
N LEU A 140 -25.57 -17.90 -1.01
CA LEU A 140 -25.94 -19.31 -0.74
C LEU A 140 -25.16 -19.92 0.43
N CYS A 141 -23.93 -19.50 0.68
CA CYS A 141 -23.16 -19.99 1.82
C CYS A 141 -23.24 -19.11 3.08
N GLY A 142 -24.04 -18.02 3.05
CA GLY A 142 -24.25 -17.14 4.20
C GLY A 142 -23.00 -16.39 4.66
N GLN A 143 -22.03 -16.19 3.78
CA GLN A 143 -20.79 -15.50 4.07
C GLN A 143 -20.83 -14.02 3.67
N ARG A 144 -19.80 -13.28 4.02
CA ARG A 144 -19.55 -11.93 3.51
C ARG A 144 -18.57 -11.98 2.33
N PRO A 145 -18.68 -11.07 1.34
CA PRO A 145 -17.68 -10.95 0.30
C PRO A 145 -16.27 -10.73 0.89
N SER A 146 -15.28 -11.48 0.40
CA SER A 146 -13.90 -11.30 0.83
C SER A 146 -13.15 -10.25 0.02
N HIS A 147 -13.70 -9.82 -1.13
CA HIS A 147 -13.10 -8.83 -2.01
C HIS A 147 -14.18 -8.01 -2.72
N MET A 148 -14.02 -6.69 -2.81
CA MET A 148 -15.02 -5.79 -3.39
C MET A 148 -15.39 -6.08 -4.86
N VAL A 149 -14.48 -6.67 -5.64
CA VAL A 149 -14.69 -6.98 -7.06
C VAL A 149 -14.84 -8.48 -7.29
N LEU A 150 -14.14 -9.30 -6.53
CA LEU A 150 -14.12 -10.76 -6.65
C LEU A 150 -14.62 -11.40 -5.34
N PRO A 151 -15.93 -11.38 -5.06
CA PRO A 151 -16.47 -11.68 -3.72
C PRO A 151 -16.12 -13.08 -3.22
N ALA A 152 -16.15 -14.08 -4.08
CA ALA A 152 -15.89 -15.49 -3.77
C ALA A 152 -14.44 -15.96 -4.05
N ILE A 153 -13.45 -15.03 -4.18
CA ILE A 153 -12.06 -15.38 -4.52
C ILE A 153 -11.42 -16.38 -3.54
N HIS A 154 -11.92 -16.47 -2.33
CA HIS A 154 -11.43 -17.36 -1.28
C HIS A 154 -11.95 -18.79 -1.38
N MET A 155 -12.88 -19.06 -2.30
CA MET A 155 -13.52 -20.36 -2.46
C MET A 155 -12.93 -21.18 -3.59
N THR A 156 -12.84 -22.49 -3.39
CA THR A 156 -12.44 -23.44 -4.41
C THR A 156 -13.61 -23.90 -5.26
N ARG A 157 -13.33 -24.45 -6.45
CA ARG A 157 -14.35 -25.05 -7.33
C ARG A 157 -15.12 -26.19 -6.66
N GLY A 158 -14.43 -26.98 -5.82
CA GLY A 158 -15.06 -28.08 -5.07
C GLY A 158 -16.06 -27.57 -4.03
N GLU A 159 -15.69 -26.53 -3.29
CA GLU A 159 -16.61 -25.89 -2.32
C GLU A 159 -17.84 -25.30 -3.03
N VAL A 160 -17.65 -24.64 -4.17
CA VAL A 160 -18.76 -24.10 -4.97
C VAL A 160 -19.66 -25.24 -5.50
N ALA A 161 -19.08 -26.33 -5.99
CA ALA A 161 -19.85 -27.50 -6.41
C ALA A 161 -20.69 -28.07 -5.27
N GLY A 162 -20.13 -28.20 -4.07
CA GLY A 162 -20.86 -28.66 -2.89
C GLY A 162 -21.99 -27.71 -2.47
N ILE A 163 -21.82 -26.38 -2.62
CA ILE A 163 -22.88 -25.40 -2.37
C ILE A 163 -24.02 -25.57 -3.38
N PHE A 164 -23.68 -25.63 -4.67
CA PHE A 164 -24.69 -25.78 -5.72
C PHE A 164 -25.40 -27.13 -5.66
N SER A 165 -24.68 -28.19 -5.27
CA SER A 165 -25.33 -29.51 -5.04
C SER A 165 -26.38 -29.46 -3.96
N ARG A 166 -26.14 -28.72 -2.87
CA ARG A 166 -27.15 -28.54 -1.80
C ARG A 166 -28.32 -27.69 -2.28
N GLU A 167 -28.08 -26.68 -3.08
CA GLU A 167 -29.14 -25.79 -3.60
C GLU A 167 -30.04 -26.50 -4.60
N THR A 168 -29.48 -27.33 -5.49
CA THR A 168 -30.22 -28.02 -6.55
C THR A 168 -30.75 -29.38 -6.16
N GLY A 169 -30.22 -29.98 -5.10
CA GLY A 169 -30.53 -31.37 -4.70
C GLY A 169 -29.83 -32.42 -5.58
N GLU A 170 -28.97 -32.04 -6.52
CA GLU A 170 -28.21 -32.90 -7.42
C GLU A 170 -26.73 -32.89 -7.06
N GLU A 171 -26.04 -34.03 -7.20
CA GLU A 171 -24.58 -34.06 -7.06
C GLU A 171 -23.91 -33.44 -8.28
N LEU A 172 -23.21 -32.35 -8.10
CA LEU A 172 -22.58 -31.60 -9.19
C LEU A 172 -21.03 -31.76 -9.17
N PRO A 173 -20.44 -32.06 -10.32
CA PRO A 173 -18.99 -32.11 -10.43
C PRO A 173 -18.38 -30.69 -10.36
N PRO A 174 -17.09 -30.56 -9.89
CA PRO A 174 -16.41 -29.25 -9.82
C PRO A 174 -15.91 -28.79 -11.20
N VAL A 175 -16.76 -28.88 -12.21
CA VAL A 175 -16.52 -28.47 -13.59
C VAL A 175 -17.16 -27.11 -13.84
N ILE A 176 -16.34 -26.10 -14.20
CA ILE A 176 -16.75 -24.70 -14.29
C ILE A 176 -17.96 -24.52 -15.22
N SER A 177 -17.94 -25.12 -16.42
CA SER A 177 -19.03 -25.01 -17.38
C SER A 177 -20.36 -25.53 -16.83
N ARG A 178 -20.36 -26.64 -16.05
CA ARG A 178 -21.55 -27.18 -15.42
C ARG A 178 -22.04 -26.26 -14.30
N LEU A 179 -21.14 -25.75 -13.45
CA LEU A 179 -21.51 -24.84 -12.37
C LEU A 179 -22.10 -23.52 -12.91
N VAL A 180 -21.51 -22.97 -13.97
CA VAL A 180 -22.03 -21.77 -14.66
C VAL A 180 -23.41 -22.06 -15.28
N GLN A 181 -23.61 -23.23 -15.87
CA GLN A 181 -24.91 -23.64 -16.42
C GLN A 181 -25.98 -23.68 -15.33
N VAL A 182 -25.70 -24.32 -14.20
CA VAL A 182 -26.61 -24.37 -13.05
C VAL A 182 -26.98 -22.97 -12.55
N ALA A 183 -26.01 -22.11 -12.37
CA ALA A 183 -26.26 -20.74 -11.98
C ALA A 183 -27.14 -20.00 -13.01
N ARG A 184 -26.87 -20.17 -14.30
CA ARG A 184 -27.66 -19.57 -15.39
C ARG A 184 -29.11 -20.04 -15.38
N GLU A 185 -29.35 -21.35 -15.20
CA GLU A 185 -30.69 -21.94 -15.17
C GLU A 185 -31.50 -21.41 -13.98
N ASN A 186 -30.92 -21.40 -12.78
CA ASN A 186 -31.58 -20.92 -11.57
C ASN A 186 -31.83 -19.41 -11.65
N LEU A 187 -30.84 -18.61 -11.95
CA LEU A 187 -30.98 -17.14 -12.00
C LEU A 187 -31.93 -16.69 -13.10
N ARG A 188 -32.02 -17.41 -14.24
CA ARG A 188 -32.95 -17.09 -15.30
C ARG A 188 -34.40 -17.04 -14.81
N GLN A 189 -34.81 -18.02 -14.02
CA GLN A 189 -36.18 -18.07 -13.48
C GLN A 189 -36.41 -16.90 -12.51
N LYS A 190 -35.43 -16.58 -11.67
CA LYS A 190 -35.51 -15.45 -10.76
C LYS A 190 -35.64 -14.10 -11.47
N PHE A 191 -34.91 -13.90 -12.56
CA PHE A 191 -35.04 -12.70 -13.42
C PHE A 191 -36.47 -12.57 -14.00
N LEU A 192 -37.04 -13.66 -14.46
CA LEU A 192 -38.38 -13.65 -15.08
C LEU A 192 -39.53 -13.43 -14.07
N GLN A 193 -39.33 -13.86 -12.81
CA GLN A 193 -40.30 -13.74 -11.74
C GLN A 193 -40.18 -12.45 -10.93
N ALA A 194 -39.10 -11.71 -11.07
CA ALA A 194 -38.80 -10.56 -10.26
C ALA A 194 -39.76 -9.39 -10.51
N GLY A 195 -40.38 -8.90 -9.44
CA GLY A 195 -41.19 -7.68 -9.47
C GLY A 195 -40.35 -6.40 -9.36
N LEU A 196 -39.14 -6.53 -8.80
CA LEU A 196 -38.22 -5.40 -8.57
C LEU A 196 -36.77 -5.79 -8.91
N GLY A 197 -36.10 -4.94 -9.67
CA GLY A 197 -34.67 -5.00 -9.90
C GLY A 197 -33.93 -3.91 -9.10
N ILE A 198 -32.88 -4.28 -8.36
CA ILE A 198 -32.06 -3.33 -7.60
C ILE A 198 -30.65 -3.31 -8.17
N THR A 199 -30.14 -2.10 -8.44
CA THR A 199 -28.76 -1.89 -8.90
C THR A 199 -28.05 -0.82 -8.07
N GLY A 200 -26.74 -0.77 -8.20
CA GLY A 200 -25.94 0.43 -7.90
C GLY A 200 -25.66 1.20 -9.19
N ALA A 201 -24.75 2.20 -9.08
CA ALA A 201 -24.13 2.82 -10.24
C ALA A 201 -22.62 3.00 -9.99
N ASN A 202 -21.83 2.87 -11.07
CA ASN A 202 -20.41 3.20 -11.02
C ASN A 202 -20.21 4.72 -11.12
N ILE A 203 -21.00 5.39 -11.96
CA ILE A 203 -20.96 6.83 -12.19
C ILE A 203 -22.41 7.35 -12.32
N ALA A 204 -22.67 8.55 -11.81
CA ALA A 204 -23.91 9.30 -12.02
C ALA A 204 -23.57 10.67 -12.61
N VAL A 205 -24.11 10.98 -13.78
CA VAL A 205 -23.77 12.18 -14.55
C VAL A 205 -24.77 13.29 -14.26
N ALA A 206 -24.33 14.36 -13.58
CA ALA A 206 -25.20 15.45 -13.19
C ALA A 206 -25.76 16.25 -14.39
N GLU A 207 -25.00 16.35 -15.46
CA GLU A 207 -25.39 17.04 -16.69
C GLU A 207 -26.62 16.45 -17.39
N THR A 208 -26.78 15.12 -17.31
CA THR A 208 -27.79 14.41 -18.15
C THR A 208 -28.76 13.55 -17.34
N GLY A 209 -28.56 13.41 -16.02
CA GLY A 209 -29.33 12.47 -15.19
C GLY A 209 -29.03 11.00 -15.51
N THR A 210 -27.90 10.69 -16.17
CA THR A 210 -27.55 9.35 -16.64
C THR A 210 -26.84 8.57 -15.57
N LEU A 211 -27.23 7.31 -15.35
CA LEU A 211 -26.51 6.32 -14.58
C LEU A 211 -25.64 5.47 -15.51
N VAL A 212 -24.37 5.27 -15.13
CA VAL A 212 -23.44 4.42 -15.84
C VAL A 212 -23.07 3.24 -14.97
N MET A 213 -23.27 2.04 -15.48
CA MET A 213 -23.03 0.77 -14.79
C MET A 213 -22.12 -0.12 -15.63
N VAL A 214 -21.14 -0.74 -14.96
CA VAL A 214 -20.13 -1.61 -15.56
C VAL A 214 -20.35 -3.04 -15.08
N SER A 215 -20.42 -4.00 -16.01
CA SER A 215 -20.60 -5.41 -15.70
C SER A 215 -19.90 -6.28 -16.74
N ASN A 216 -19.46 -7.49 -16.35
CA ASN A 216 -18.93 -8.49 -17.26
C ASN A 216 -19.93 -9.62 -17.55
N GLU A 217 -20.98 -9.77 -16.78
CA GLU A 217 -21.91 -10.91 -16.82
C GLU A 217 -23.25 -10.60 -17.51
N GLY A 218 -23.53 -9.33 -17.80
CA GLY A 218 -24.81 -8.90 -18.34
C GLY A 218 -25.97 -8.88 -17.33
N ASN A 219 -25.75 -9.30 -16.10
CA ASN A 219 -26.71 -9.32 -15.00
C ASN A 219 -27.32 -7.93 -14.72
N VAL A 220 -26.52 -6.87 -14.79
CA VAL A 220 -27.01 -5.48 -14.65
C VAL A 220 -28.09 -5.16 -15.68
N ARG A 221 -27.88 -5.54 -16.95
CA ARG A 221 -28.88 -5.32 -18.02
C ARG A 221 -30.17 -6.03 -17.73
N LEU A 222 -30.11 -7.31 -17.35
CA LEU A 222 -31.30 -8.08 -17.02
C LEU A 222 -32.03 -7.50 -15.81
N THR A 223 -31.29 -7.12 -14.76
CA THR A 223 -31.86 -6.48 -13.57
C THR A 223 -32.58 -5.15 -13.87
N THR A 224 -32.06 -4.37 -14.81
CA THR A 224 -32.65 -3.07 -15.20
C THR A 224 -33.77 -3.18 -16.22
N THR A 225 -33.80 -4.27 -17.01
CA THR A 225 -34.71 -4.37 -18.16
C THR A 225 -35.87 -5.34 -17.96
N LEU A 226 -35.74 -6.43 -17.21
CA LEU A 226 -36.79 -7.42 -17.03
C LEU A 226 -37.84 -7.02 -15.99
N PRO A 227 -37.48 -6.70 -14.74
CA PRO A 227 -38.46 -6.32 -13.73
C PRO A 227 -39.23 -5.05 -14.11
N PRO A 228 -40.54 -4.95 -13.83
CA PRO A 228 -41.34 -3.75 -14.11
C PRO A 228 -40.93 -2.54 -13.28
N LEU A 229 -40.29 -2.76 -12.14
CA LEU A 229 -39.80 -1.74 -11.23
C LEU A 229 -38.26 -1.84 -11.12
N HIS A 230 -37.57 -0.72 -11.25
CA HIS A 230 -36.14 -0.63 -11.06
C HIS A 230 -35.77 0.42 -10.01
N VAL A 231 -34.95 0.05 -9.04
CA VAL A 231 -34.37 0.94 -8.04
C VAL A 231 -32.85 0.97 -8.18
N ALA A 232 -32.26 2.14 -8.38
CA ALA A 232 -30.82 2.35 -8.39
C ALA A 232 -30.39 3.05 -7.09
N ILE A 233 -29.44 2.47 -6.34
CA ILE A 233 -28.86 3.05 -5.13
C ILE A 233 -27.50 3.69 -5.49
N VAL A 234 -27.39 4.99 -5.36
CA VAL A 234 -26.28 5.80 -5.82
C VAL A 234 -25.69 6.59 -4.65
N GLY A 235 -24.48 6.20 -4.18
CA GLY A 235 -23.76 7.05 -3.23
C GLY A 235 -23.36 8.37 -3.87
N LEU A 236 -23.47 9.49 -3.14
CA LEU A 236 -23.17 10.83 -3.66
C LEU A 236 -21.77 10.94 -4.26
N GLU A 237 -20.80 10.16 -3.77
CA GLU A 237 -19.45 10.12 -4.32
C GLU A 237 -19.36 9.55 -5.75
N LYS A 238 -20.45 9.00 -6.31
CA LYS A 238 -20.51 8.53 -7.70
C LYS A 238 -20.78 9.64 -8.71
N LEU A 239 -21.16 10.82 -8.26
CA LEU A 239 -21.44 11.95 -9.11
C LEU A 239 -20.19 12.43 -9.86
N VAL A 240 -20.41 12.80 -11.11
CA VAL A 240 -19.51 13.58 -11.95
C VAL A 240 -20.30 14.71 -12.61
N GLU A 241 -19.63 15.78 -13.01
CA GLU A 241 -20.31 16.97 -13.51
C GLU A 241 -20.83 16.77 -14.93
N ARG A 242 -19.96 16.26 -15.84
CA ARG A 242 -20.21 16.17 -17.28
C ARG A 242 -20.23 14.74 -17.75
N PHE A 243 -20.89 14.50 -18.88
CA PHE A 243 -20.88 13.18 -19.50
C PHE A 243 -19.48 12.76 -19.96
N SER A 244 -18.67 13.70 -20.46
CA SER A 244 -17.28 13.46 -20.84
C SER A 244 -16.39 12.97 -19.69
N ASP A 245 -16.71 13.35 -18.45
CA ASP A 245 -15.96 12.91 -17.24
C ASP A 245 -16.05 11.39 -17.02
N THR A 246 -16.96 10.71 -17.69
CA THR A 246 -17.10 9.24 -17.60
C THR A 246 -15.96 8.50 -18.29
N ALA A 247 -15.42 9.03 -19.38
CA ALA A 247 -14.47 8.34 -20.24
C ALA A 247 -13.18 7.93 -19.51
N PRO A 248 -12.44 8.83 -18.80
CA PRO A 248 -11.22 8.43 -18.09
C PRO A 248 -11.51 7.47 -16.93
N ILE A 249 -12.66 7.57 -16.27
CA ILE A 249 -13.06 6.64 -15.21
C ILE A 249 -13.34 5.24 -15.80
N LEU A 250 -14.07 5.16 -16.91
CA LEU A 250 -14.36 3.89 -17.61
C LEU A 250 -13.08 3.27 -18.20
N GLU A 251 -12.12 4.09 -18.60
CA GLU A 251 -10.81 3.61 -19.05
C GLU A 251 -10.02 2.99 -17.90
N ALA A 252 -9.96 3.63 -16.73
CA ALA A 252 -9.17 3.18 -15.60
C ALA A 252 -9.81 2.04 -14.80
N LEU A 253 -11.14 2.00 -14.71
CA LEU A 253 -11.86 1.09 -13.83
C LEU A 253 -11.57 -0.39 -14.12
N PRO A 254 -11.80 -0.94 -15.34
CA PRO A 254 -11.54 -2.35 -15.64
C PRO A 254 -10.04 -2.68 -15.59
N ARG A 255 -9.17 -1.78 -16.08
CA ARG A 255 -7.73 -1.97 -16.04
C ARG A 255 -7.19 -2.09 -14.62
N SER A 256 -7.73 -1.29 -13.70
CA SER A 256 -7.33 -1.28 -12.29
C SER A 256 -8.02 -2.36 -11.46
N ALA A 257 -9.20 -2.84 -11.86
CA ALA A 257 -9.97 -3.82 -11.08
C ALA A 257 -9.53 -5.26 -11.38
N THR A 258 -9.52 -5.63 -12.65
CA THR A 258 -9.35 -7.01 -13.14
C THR A 258 -8.34 -7.13 -14.27
N SER A 259 -7.54 -6.08 -14.51
CA SER A 259 -6.56 -6.04 -15.60
C SER A 259 -7.15 -6.22 -16.99
N GLN A 260 -8.43 -5.87 -17.18
CA GLN A 260 -9.08 -5.89 -18.48
C GLN A 260 -8.88 -4.56 -19.21
N GLN A 261 -8.57 -4.59 -20.48
CA GLN A 261 -8.47 -3.37 -21.29
C GLN A 261 -9.83 -2.66 -21.43
N LEU A 262 -10.89 -3.44 -21.57
CA LEU A 262 -12.28 -3.00 -21.63
C LEU A 262 -13.14 -3.95 -20.80
N THR A 263 -14.23 -3.42 -20.24
CA THR A 263 -15.29 -4.23 -19.64
C THR A 263 -16.20 -4.81 -20.73
N SER A 264 -16.87 -5.93 -20.46
CA SER A 264 -17.78 -6.56 -21.41
C SER A 264 -19.00 -5.69 -21.70
N TYR A 265 -19.55 -5.04 -20.66
CA TYR A 265 -20.76 -4.23 -20.79
C TYR A 265 -20.61 -2.91 -20.03
N VAL A 266 -20.91 -1.81 -20.72
CA VAL A 266 -21.23 -0.52 -20.13
C VAL A 266 -22.69 -0.24 -20.40
N THR A 267 -23.50 -0.16 -19.36
CA THR A 267 -24.93 0.15 -19.45
C THR A 267 -25.16 1.57 -19.01
N MET A 268 -25.76 2.39 -19.86
CA MET A 268 -26.10 3.77 -19.58
C MET A 268 -27.62 3.90 -19.57
N LEU A 269 -28.19 4.37 -18.46
CA LEU A 269 -29.60 4.58 -18.28
C LEU A 269 -29.88 6.07 -18.05
N THR A 270 -30.65 6.67 -18.96
CA THR A 270 -31.09 8.06 -18.88
C THR A 270 -32.62 8.07 -18.77
N GLY A 271 -33.12 7.50 -17.66
CA GLY A 271 -34.56 7.30 -17.41
C GLY A 271 -34.95 5.79 -17.40
N PRO A 272 -36.27 5.49 -17.29
CA PRO A 272 -36.79 4.14 -17.30
C PRO A 272 -36.45 3.39 -18.59
N ALA A 273 -36.00 2.14 -18.49
CA ALA A 273 -35.72 1.33 -19.68
C ALA A 273 -37.03 1.05 -20.46
N PRO A 274 -37.06 1.18 -21.79
CA PRO A 274 -38.21 0.77 -22.59
C PRO A 274 -38.52 -0.72 -22.41
N ALA A 275 -39.77 -1.09 -22.32
CA ALA A 275 -40.18 -2.48 -22.23
C ALA A 275 -41.45 -2.73 -23.05
N VAL A 276 -41.64 -3.99 -23.45
CA VAL A 276 -42.86 -4.49 -24.03
C VAL A 276 -43.33 -5.74 -23.26
N ASP A 277 -44.63 -5.96 -23.22
CA ASP A 277 -45.20 -7.18 -22.68
C ASP A 277 -45.03 -8.38 -23.63
N ALA A 278 -45.59 -9.52 -23.25
CA ALA A 278 -45.58 -10.75 -24.06
C ALA A 278 -46.28 -10.60 -25.44
N PHE A 279 -47.09 -9.57 -25.61
CA PHE A 279 -47.83 -9.25 -26.82
C PHE A 279 -47.18 -8.13 -27.64
N GLY A 280 -45.96 -7.64 -27.21
CA GLY A 280 -45.24 -6.57 -27.88
C GLY A 280 -45.80 -5.16 -27.59
N GLN A 281 -46.69 -5.00 -26.62
CA GLN A 281 -47.24 -3.69 -26.29
C GLN A 281 -46.29 -2.96 -25.32
N PRO A 282 -46.12 -1.65 -25.47
CA PRO A 282 -45.29 -0.86 -24.57
C PRO A 282 -45.74 -0.96 -23.12
N VAL A 283 -44.87 -1.34 -22.23
CA VAL A 283 -45.09 -1.38 -20.76
C VAL A 283 -44.41 -0.19 -20.13
N GLN A 284 -45.16 0.54 -19.30
CA GLN A 284 -44.61 1.65 -18.53
C GLN A 284 -43.80 1.06 -17.35
N LYS A 285 -42.48 1.24 -17.40
CA LYS A 285 -41.59 0.90 -16.29
C LYS A 285 -41.46 2.08 -15.32
N GLU A 286 -41.31 1.73 -14.03
CA GLU A 286 -40.97 2.72 -13.01
C GLU A 286 -39.46 2.59 -12.71
N MET A 287 -38.81 3.76 -12.65
CA MET A 287 -37.43 3.87 -12.23
C MET A 287 -37.31 4.80 -11.03
N HIS A 288 -36.73 4.29 -9.94
CA HIS A 288 -36.42 5.07 -8.76
C HIS A 288 -34.93 5.16 -8.56
N ILE A 289 -34.44 6.34 -8.21
CA ILE A 289 -33.03 6.57 -7.91
C ILE A 289 -32.93 7.07 -6.48
N ILE A 290 -32.19 6.33 -5.66
CA ILE A 290 -31.91 6.73 -4.28
C ILE A 290 -30.51 7.35 -4.23
N LEU A 291 -30.45 8.65 -4.02
CA LEU A 291 -29.20 9.36 -3.74
C LEU A 291 -28.87 9.17 -2.25
N LEU A 292 -27.85 8.35 -2.00
CA LEU A 292 -27.47 7.95 -0.64
C LEU A 292 -26.34 8.84 -0.11
N ASP A 293 -26.60 9.61 0.95
CA ASP A 293 -25.57 10.32 1.69
C ASP A 293 -24.82 9.37 2.66
N ASN A 294 -25.46 8.92 3.70
CA ASN A 294 -24.93 8.00 4.70
C ASN A 294 -23.50 8.34 5.15
N GLY A 295 -23.27 9.63 5.48
CA GLY A 295 -21.98 10.14 5.97
C GLY A 295 -21.05 10.74 4.90
N ARG A 296 -21.44 10.79 3.62
CA ARG A 296 -20.62 11.36 2.55
C ARG A 296 -20.48 12.87 2.65
N THR A 297 -21.55 13.56 3.01
CA THR A 297 -21.52 15.00 3.27
C THR A 297 -20.64 15.32 4.48
N ALA A 298 -20.70 14.52 5.55
CA ALA A 298 -19.81 14.65 6.69
C ALA A 298 -18.34 14.45 6.30
N MET A 299 -18.04 13.44 5.47
CA MET A 299 -16.68 13.20 4.94
C MET A 299 -16.21 14.34 4.04
N ARG A 300 -17.08 14.96 3.24
CA ARG A 300 -16.77 16.13 2.40
C ARG A 300 -16.37 17.34 3.26
N GLY A 301 -17.07 17.56 4.36
CA GLY A 301 -16.78 18.63 5.32
C GLY A 301 -15.48 18.43 6.09
N ASP A 302 -14.93 17.23 6.06
CA ASP A 302 -13.72 16.89 6.79
C ASP A 302 -12.46 17.19 5.94
N PRO A 303 -11.63 18.18 6.33
CA PRO A 303 -10.46 18.59 5.54
C PRO A 303 -9.42 17.47 5.36
N GLU A 304 -9.34 16.52 6.30
CA GLU A 304 -8.40 15.41 6.24
C GLU A 304 -8.90 14.28 5.34
N PHE A 305 -10.22 13.97 5.36
CA PHE A 305 -10.77 12.75 4.75
C PHE A 305 -11.57 12.94 3.46
N LYS A 306 -11.88 14.18 3.07
CA LYS A 306 -12.61 14.49 1.82
C LYS A 306 -12.01 13.85 0.57
N GLU A 307 -10.70 13.65 0.54
CA GLU A 307 -9.99 12.97 -0.55
C GLU A 307 -10.47 11.53 -0.78
N ALA A 308 -10.97 10.84 0.25
CA ALA A 308 -11.47 9.47 0.14
C ALA A 308 -12.74 9.37 -0.74
N LEU A 309 -13.50 10.46 -0.92
CA LEU A 309 -14.64 10.53 -1.84
C LEU A 309 -14.25 10.46 -3.32
N GLN A 310 -12.97 10.62 -3.65
CA GLN A 310 -12.47 10.44 -5.02
C GLN A 310 -12.44 8.97 -5.46
N CYS A 311 -12.69 8.03 -4.53
CA CYS A 311 -12.57 6.60 -4.79
C CYS A 311 -13.57 6.10 -5.84
N ILE A 312 -13.08 5.52 -6.95
CA ILE A 312 -13.88 4.91 -8.01
C ILE A 312 -14.24 3.44 -7.74
N ARG A 313 -13.89 2.88 -6.59
CA ARG A 313 -14.19 1.50 -6.15
C ARG A 313 -13.56 0.40 -7.02
N CYS A 314 -12.40 0.64 -7.62
CA CYS A 314 -11.72 -0.33 -8.49
C CYS A 314 -10.97 -1.45 -7.74
N ALA A 315 -10.87 -1.41 -6.43
CA ALA A 315 -10.13 -2.39 -5.61
C ALA A 315 -8.62 -2.52 -5.89
N SER A 316 -8.00 -1.70 -6.73
CA SER A 316 -6.55 -1.77 -7.03
C SER A 316 -5.68 -1.71 -5.77
N CYS A 317 -6.09 -0.92 -4.77
CA CYS A 317 -5.41 -0.81 -3.49
C CYS A 317 -5.41 -2.11 -2.67
N LEU A 318 -6.38 -3.01 -2.90
CA LEU A 318 -6.46 -4.33 -2.28
C LEU A 318 -5.52 -5.29 -3.01
N ASN A 319 -5.60 -5.28 -4.35
CA ASN A 319 -4.86 -6.19 -5.22
C ASN A 319 -3.34 -6.09 -5.01
N VAL A 320 -2.85 -4.89 -4.70
CA VAL A 320 -1.40 -4.65 -4.49
C VAL A 320 -0.97 -4.67 -3.02
N CYS A 321 -1.90 -4.80 -2.07
CA CYS A 321 -1.59 -4.72 -0.65
C CYS A 321 -0.99 -6.02 -0.11
N PRO A 322 0.27 -6.02 0.39
CA PRO A 322 0.91 -7.24 0.87
C PRO A 322 0.20 -7.88 2.05
N VAL A 323 -0.52 -7.10 2.85
CA VAL A 323 -1.28 -7.62 3.99
C VAL A 323 -2.60 -8.23 3.52
N PHE A 324 -3.32 -7.54 2.63
CA PHE A 324 -4.58 -8.06 2.08
C PHE A 324 -4.39 -9.39 1.35
N GLN A 325 -3.28 -9.53 0.62
CA GLN A 325 -2.91 -10.76 -0.08
C GLN A 325 -2.70 -11.98 0.84
N LEU A 326 -2.46 -11.74 2.13
CA LEU A 326 -2.29 -12.82 3.12
C LEU A 326 -3.58 -13.16 3.86
N VAL A 327 -4.41 -12.16 4.20
CA VAL A 327 -5.54 -12.33 5.12
C VAL A 327 -6.91 -12.10 4.48
N GLY A 328 -6.98 -11.54 3.28
CA GLY A 328 -8.24 -11.22 2.59
C GLY A 328 -9.10 -10.16 3.28
N GLY A 329 -10.29 -9.94 2.73
CA GLY A 329 -11.18 -8.88 3.18
C GLY A 329 -11.98 -9.22 4.44
N HIS A 330 -12.11 -10.48 4.80
CA HIS A 330 -12.78 -10.87 6.04
C HIS A 330 -12.05 -10.35 7.28
N VAL A 331 -10.70 -10.28 7.21
CA VAL A 331 -9.84 -9.73 8.26
C VAL A 331 -9.50 -8.26 8.00
N PHE A 332 -9.11 -7.94 6.75
CA PHE A 332 -8.73 -6.58 6.39
C PHE A 332 -9.91 -5.81 5.78
N GLY A 333 -11.03 -5.74 6.47
CA GLY A 333 -12.19 -4.99 6.02
C GLY A 333 -13.44 -5.18 6.88
N HIS A 334 -14.45 -4.41 6.55
CA HIS A 334 -15.83 -4.51 7.04
C HIS A 334 -16.73 -4.80 5.83
N VAL A 335 -17.59 -3.87 5.43
CA VAL A 335 -18.27 -3.92 4.11
C VAL A 335 -17.28 -3.56 3.02
N TYR A 336 -16.59 -2.45 3.21
CA TYR A 336 -15.47 -2.07 2.35
C TYR A 336 -14.19 -2.67 2.90
N THR A 337 -13.34 -3.17 2.00
CA THR A 337 -12.15 -3.92 2.38
C THR A 337 -10.85 -3.20 1.99
N GLY A 338 -9.72 -3.61 2.61
CA GLY A 338 -8.40 -3.05 2.38
C GLY A 338 -8.20 -1.64 2.93
N GLY A 339 -7.19 -0.93 2.41
CA GLY A 339 -6.81 0.40 2.90
C GLY A 339 -7.92 1.44 2.79
N ILE A 340 -8.62 1.50 1.64
CA ILE A 340 -9.77 2.39 1.48
C ILE A 340 -10.93 1.98 2.40
N GLY A 341 -11.11 0.68 2.60
CA GLY A 341 -12.15 0.14 3.49
C GLY A 341 -11.99 0.60 4.93
N ALA A 342 -10.76 0.67 5.43
CA ALA A 342 -10.48 1.18 6.78
C ALA A 342 -11.01 2.61 6.97
N ILE A 343 -10.87 3.46 5.95
CA ILE A 343 -11.30 4.85 5.98
C ILE A 343 -12.82 4.96 5.83
N LEU A 344 -13.40 4.30 4.82
CA LEU A 344 -14.82 4.38 4.54
C LEU A 344 -15.68 3.78 5.66
N THR A 345 -15.20 2.72 6.31
CA THR A 345 -15.88 2.11 7.45
C THR A 345 -16.09 3.10 8.58
N ALA A 346 -15.09 3.95 8.86
CA ALA A 346 -15.19 4.95 9.92
C ALA A 346 -16.33 5.94 9.72
N PHE A 347 -16.66 6.29 8.47
CA PHE A 347 -17.70 7.26 8.13
C PHE A 347 -19.06 6.62 7.83
N PHE A 348 -19.08 5.44 7.22
CA PHE A 348 -20.31 4.83 6.73
C PHE A 348 -20.88 3.76 7.67
N ASN A 349 -20.01 3.15 8.48
CA ASN A 349 -20.38 2.04 9.37
C ASN A 349 -19.96 2.24 10.83
N GLY A 350 -19.45 3.43 11.18
CA GLY A 350 -19.04 3.77 12.54
C GLY A 350 -17.53 3.60 12.80
N MET A 351 -17.00 4.49 13.61
CA MET A 351 -15.57 4.56 13.96
C MET A 351 -15.09 3.32 14.72
N GLU A 352 -15.95 2.73 15.53
CA GLU A 352 -15.70 1.51 16.30
C GLU A 352 -15.34 0.31 15.42
N ASN A 353 -15.94 0.22 14.22
CA ASN A 353 -15.68 -0.85 13.27
C ASN A 353 -14.36 -0.65 12.49
N ALA A 354 -13.82 0.56 12.47
CA ALA A 354 -12.57 0.87 11.77
C ALA A 354 -11.31 0.61 12.61
N GLY A 355 -11.44 0.54 13.94
CA GLY A 355 -10.32 0.51 14.88
C GLY A 355 -9.35 -0.65 14.68
N GLY A 356 -9.83 -1.86 14.46
CA GLY A 356 -9.00 -3.04 14.18
C GLY A 356 -8.39 -2.99 12.77
N ILE A 357 -9.20 -2.64 11.77
CA ILE A 357 -8.87 -2.70 10.35
C ILE A 357 -7.69 -1.78 10.00
N GLN A 358 -7.71 -0.52 10.47
CA GLN A 358 -6.64 0.45 10.20
C GLN A 358 -5.27 -0.01 10.72
N SER A 359 -5.24 -0.82 11.77
CA SER A 359 -4.00 -1.28 12.39
C SER A 359 -3.21 -2.26 11.51
N LEU A 360 -3.87 -2.90 10.54
CA LEU A 360 -3.26 -3.82 9.59
C LEU A 360 -2.42 -3.12 8.50
N CYS A 361 -2.57 -1.81 8.33
CA CYS A 361 -1.76 -1.07 7.38
C CYS A 361 -0.32 -0.91 7.86
N LEU A 362 0.64 -1.42 7.09
CA LEU A 362 2.06 -1.28 7.41
C LEU A 362 2.72 0.00 6.82
N GLY A 363 1.96 0.82 6.09
CA GLY A 363 2.44 2.14 5.61
C GLY A 363 3.35 2.10 4.37
N CYS A 364 3.36 1.00 3.60
CA CYS A 364 4.29 0.84 2.47
C CYS A 364 4.01 1.73 1.23
N GLY A 365 2.89 2.43 1.17
CA GLY A 365 2.55 3.37 0.10
C GLY A 365 2.14 2.75 -1.24
N ARG A 366 2.16 1.42 -1.41
CA ARG A 366 1.86 0.79 -2.69
C ARG A 366 0.44 1.07 -3.20
N CYS A 367 -0.52 1.13 -2.29
CA CYS A 367 -1.90 1.48 -2.62
C CYS A 367 -2.07 2.91 -3.15
N LYS A 368 -1.22 3.86 -2.73
CA LYS A 368 -1.18 5.24 -3.25
C LYS A 368 -0.65 5.25 -4.69
N GLU A 369 0.47 4.56 -4.94
CA GLU A 369 1.09 4.46 -6.25
C GLU A 369 0.13 3.90 -7.31
N PHE A 370 -0.66 2.89 -6.95
CA PHE A 370 -1.58 2.20 -7.86
C PHE A 370 -3.00 2.79 -7.90
N CYS A 371 -3.30 3.81 -7.10
CA CYS A 371 -4.64 4.42 -7.06
C CYS A 371 -4.89 5.29 -8.28
N PRO A 372 -5.89 4.97 -9.14
CA PRO A 372 -6.18 5.78 -10.32
C PRO A 372 -6.73 7.18 -10.00
N ALA A 373 -7.17 7.41 -8.76
CA ALA A 373 -7.63 8.72 -8.28
C ALA A 373 -6.63 9.42 -7.35
N LYS A 374 -5.38 8.97 -7.31
CA LYS A 374 -4.26 9.56 -6.51
C LYS A 374 -4.53 9.70 -5.00
N ILE A 375 -5.43 8.90 -4.42
CA ILE A 375 -5.75 8.97 -3.00
C ILE A 375 -4.54 8.54 -2.15
N ASP A 376 -4.12 9.40 -1.21
CA ASP A 376 -3.05 9.08 -0.27
C ASP A 376 -3.55 8.25 0.91
N LEU A 377 -3.87 6.97 0.64
CA LEU A 377 -4.40 6.06 1.65
C LEU A 377 -3.51 5.92 2.91
N PRO A 378 -2.17 5.83 2.83
CA PRO A 378 -1.32 5.79 4.01
C PRO A 378 -1.45 7.04 4.89
N ARG A 379 -1.54 8.23 4.30
CA ARG A 379 -1.76 9.49 5.02
C ARG A 379 -3.11 9.46 5.73
N LEU A 380 -4.18 9.13 5.00
CA LEU A 380 -5.53 9.06 5.57
C LEU A 380 -5.65 8.03 6.70
N ILE A 381 -4.97 6.88 6.58
CA ILE A 381 -4.94 5.86 7.65
C ILE A 381 -4.19 6.38 8.88
N ASN A 382 -3.12 7.15 8.71
CA ASN A 382 -2.43 7.77 9.84
C ASN A 382 -3.31 8.83 10.52
N SER A 383 -4.04 9.67 9.75
CA SER A 383 -5.05 10.59 10.30
C SER A 383 -6.15 9.85 11.06
N LEU A 384 -6.61 8.71 10.53
CA LEU A 384 -7.59 7.86 11.22
C LEU A 384 -7.03 7.30 12.55
N ARG A 385 -5.76 6.87 12.58
CA ARG A 385 -5.08 6.43 13.81
C ARG A 385 -5.03 7.53 14.85
N THR A 386 -4.69 8.75 14.43
CA THR A 386 -4.68 9.93 15.31
C THR A 386 -6.07 10.20 15.88
N ARG A 387 -7.11 10.14 15.06
CA ARG A 387 -8.50 10.34 15.49
C ARG A 387 -8.94 9.28 16.49
N LEU A 388 -8.68 8.02 16.21
CA LEU A 388 -8.95 6.90 17.11
C LEU A 388 -8.16 7.01 18.44
N ALA A 389 -6.89 7.38 18.39
CA ALA A 389 -6.06 7.56 19.57
C ALA A 389 -6.55 8.72 20.44
N ARG A 390 -7.10 9.77 19.84
CA ARG A 390 -7.75 10.90 20.58
C ARG A 390 -9.07 10.47 21.23
N GLN A 391 -9.87 9.64 20.57
CA GLN A 391 -11.16 9.18 21.08
C GLN A 391 -11.02 8.12 22.17
N SER A 392 -10.20 7.08 21.93
CA SER A 392 -10.10 5.92 22.79
C SER A 392 -8.88 5.94 23.74
N GLY A 393 -7.99 6.91 23.54
CA GLY A 393 -6.70 6.97 24.21
C GLY A 393 -5.70 5.93 23.68
N LEU A 394 -4.41 6.20 23.85
CA LEU A 394 -3.36 5.20 23.66
C LEU A 394 -3.23 4.33 24.93
N PRO A 395 -2.86 3.04 24.80
CA PRO A 395 -2.53 2.22 25.96
C PRO A 395 -1.52 2.93 26.87
N LEU A 396 -1.76 2.89 28.16
CA LEU A 396 -0.98 3.65 29.16
C LEU A 396 0.54 3.49 29.00
N PRO A 397 1.11 2.27 28.82
CA PRO A 397 2.55 2.11 28.61
C PRO A 397 3.05 2.81 27.35
N GLN A 398 2.29 2.74 26.25
CA GLN A 398 2.66 3.42 24.99
C GLN A 398 2.62 4.94 25.14
N ARG A 399 1.58 5.47 25.81
CA ARG A 399 1.45 6.90 26.06
C ARG A 399 2.57 7.43 26.92
N LEU A 400 2.94 6.72 28.00
CA LEU A 400 4.05 7.09 28.87
C LEU A 400 5.38 7.05 28.13
N PHE A 401 5.65 6.00 27.34
CA PHE A 401 6.85 5.88 26.53
C PHE A 401 6.95 7.02 25.52
N LEU A 402 5.91 7.26 24.73
CA LEU A 402 5.92 8.30 23.71
C LEU A 402 6.07 9.69 24.32
N LYS A 403 5.29 10.01 25.37
CA LYS A 403 5.26 11.36 25.93
C LYS A 403 6.49 11.69 26.80
N ASN A 404 7.01 10.73 27.54
CA ASN A 404 8.08 11.00 28.52
C ASN A 404 9.45 10.52 28.06
N VAL A 405 9.51 9.36 27.39
CA VAL A 405 10.80 8.77 26.98
C VAL A 405 11.22 9.32 25.63
N LEU A 406 10.35 9.25 24.63
CA LEU A 406 10.72 9.63 23.26
C LEU A 406 10.97 11.15 23.13
N THR A 407 10.24 11.98 23.89
CA THR A 407 10.43 13.44 23.92
C THR A 407 11.58 13.89 24.82
N SER A 408 12.05 13.03 25.74
CA SER A 408 13.15 13.34 26.64
C SER A 408 14.44 12.66 26.20
N ARG A 409 15.30 13.37 25.50
CA ARG A 409 16.58 12.85 25.05
C ARG A 409 17.39 12.16 26.15
N PRO A 410 17.58 12.72 27.37
CA PRO A 410 18.31 12.04 28.44
C PRO A 410 17.69 10.71 28.85
N LEU A 411 16.37 10.65 28.97
CA LEU A 411 15.65 9.42 29.32
C LEU A 411 15.72 8.38 28.20
N PHE A 412 15.53 8.80 26.95
CA PHE A 412 15.63 7.89 25.79
C PHE A 412 17.01 7.24 25.69
N HIS A 413 18.09 8.07 25.78
CA HIS A 413 19.45 7.54 25.71
C HIS A 413 19.84 6.76 26.96
N GLY A 414 19.36 7.17 28.15
CA GLY A 414 19.57 6.44 29.40
C GLY A 414 18.94 5.04 29.35
N LEU A 415 17.71 4.95 28.85
CA LEU A 415 17.02 3.69 28.65
C LEU A 415 17.75 2.77 27.66
N LEU A 416 18.23 3.32 26.54
CA LEU A 416 18.99 2.53 25.57
C LEU A 416 20.33 2.04 26.13
N ARG A 417 21.02 2.84 26.95
CA ARG A 417 22.25 2.40 27.66
C ARG A 417 21.96 1.30 28.67
N ALA A 418 20.88 1.44 29.43
CA ALA A 418 20.44 0.38 30.35
C ALA A 418 20.07 -0.91 29.62
N ALA A 419 19.33 -0.80 28.51
CA ALA A 419 18.98 -1.93 27.67
C ALA A 419 20.23 -2.60 27.06
N LYS A 420 21.23 -1.81 26.63
CA LYS A 420 22.53 -2.32 26.17
C LYS A 420 23.25 -3.13 27.24
N ALA A 421 23.29 -2.64 28.48
CA ALA A 421 23.90 -3.38 29.59
C ALA A 421 23.11 -4.68 29.87
N GLY A 422 21.79 -4.60 29.89
CA GLY A 422 20.91 -5.71 30.22
C GLY A 422 20.82 -6.80 29.13
N GLN A 423 21.11 -6.47 27.88
CA GLN A 423 21.04 -7.46 26.78
C GLN A 423 22.19 -8.46 26.75
N LYS A 424 23.38 -8.12 27.34
CA LYS A 424 24.61 -8.91 27.22
C LYS A 424 24.43 -10.43 27.43
N PRO A 425 23.72 -10.91 28.48
CA PRO A 425 23.55 -12.35 28.70
C PRO A 425 22.65 -13.03 27.64
N PHE A 426 21.88 -12.26 26.86
CA PHE A 426 20.90 -12.77 25.90
C PHE A 426 21.35 -12.65 24.44
N VAL A 427 22.50 -12.00 24.20
CA VAL A 427 23.05 -11.81 22.84
C VAL A 427 23.85 -13.02 22.41
N ARG A 428 23.48 -13.59 21.26
CA ARG A 428 24.26 -14.62 20.55
C ARG A 428 24.32 -14.24 19.07
N GLU A 429 25.52 -14.23 18.52
CA GLU A 429 25.75 -13.90 17.09
C GLU A 429 25.14 -12.54 16.70
N GLY A 430 25.27 -11.51 17.57
CA GLY A 430 24.73 -10.18 17.31
C GLY A 430 23.21 -10.04 17.43
N MET A 431 22.51 -11.09 17.88
CA MET A 431 21.04 -11.11 18.03
C MET A 431 20.64 -11.43 19.46
N VAL A 432 19.62 -10.75 19.95
CA VAL A 432 18.95 -11.05 21.23
C VAL A 432 17.94 -12.16 20.98
N ARG A 433 18.26 -13.39 21.43
CA ARG A 433 17.44 -14.59 21.13
C ARG A 433 16.32 -14.84 22.14
N HIS A 434 16.46 -14.37 23.37
CA HIS A 434 15.45 -14.50 24.42
C HIS A 434 15.30 -13.18 25.16
N LEU A 435 14.08 -12.73 25.34
CA LEU A 435 13.78 -11.57 26.18
C LEU A 435 13.59 -12.03 27.63
N PRO A 436 14.03 -11.24 28.63
CA PRO A 436 13.77 -11.52 30.03
C PRO A 436 12.27 -11.69 30.30
N PHE A 437 11.92 -12.51 31.28
CA PHE A 437 10.54 -12.86 31.66
C PHE A 437 9.59 -11.66 31.81
N PHE A 438 10.07 -10.55 32.37
CA PHE A 438 9.28 -9.31 32.51
C PHE A 438 8.99 -8.58 31.17
N LEU A 439 9.65 -8.97 30.08
CA LEU A 439 9.40 -8.54 28.72
C LEU A 439 8.70 -9.63 27.88
N ALA A 440 8.24 -10.69 28.52
CA ALA A 440 7.62 -11.85 27.88
C ALA A 440 6.33 -11.51 27.08
N GLY A 441 5.66 -10.39 27.39
CA GLY A 441 4.59 -9.84 26.55
C GLY A 441 5.06 -9.37 25.14
N LEU A 442 6.39 -9.22 24.95
CA LEU A 442 7.07 -9.01 23.66
C LEU A 442 7.71 -10.31 23.14
N ALA A 443 7.47 -11.44 23.78
CA ALA A 443 8.17 -12.73 23.56
C ALA A 443 7.86 -13.39 22.21
N ASP A 444 6.82 -12.95 21.51
CA ASP A 444 6.57 -13.36 20.10
C ASP A 444 7.61 -12.76 19.13
N VAL A 445 8.51 -11.90 19.62
CA VAL A 445 9.57 -11.27 18.84
C VAL A 445 10.90 -11.93 19.16
N SER A 446 11.17 -13.05 18.52
CA SER A 446 12.48 -13.69 18.53
C SER A 446 13.46 -12.96 17.60
N ASN A 447 14.76 -12.99 17.95
CA ASN A 447 15.85 -12.51 17.09
C ASN A 447 15.80 -11.01 16.76
N LEU A 448 15.80 -10.15 17.78
CA LEU A 448 16.08 -8.72 17.60
C LEU A 448 17.59 -8.50 17.47
N PRO A 449 18.05 -7.60 16.59
CA PRO A 449 19.46 -7.22 16.57
C PRO A 449 19.86 -6.59 17.92
N ALA A 450 21.05 -6.92 18.37
CA ALA A 450 21.60 -6.34 19.58
C ALA A 450 21.88 -4.85 19.39
N LEU A 451 21.76 -4.08 20.49
CA LEU A 451 22.26 -2.71 20.50
C LEU A 451 23.79 -2.73 20.38
N ALA A 452 24.31 -1.83 19.58
CA ALA A 452 25.74 -1.73 19.29
C ALA A 452 26.56 -1.49 20.56
N GLU A 453 27.76 -2.04 20.60
CA GLU A 453 28.67 -1.81 21.72
C GLU A 453 29.12 -0.34 21.80
N GLU A 454 29.34 0.30 20.68
CA GLU A 454 29.61 1.73 20.58
C GLU A 454 28.58 2.39 19.66
N PRO A 455 27.63 3.18 20.18
CA PRO A 455 26.73 3.99 19.37
C PRO A 455 27.49 4.97 18.47
N LEU A 456 26.94 5.28 17.28
CA LEU A 456 27.56 6.21 16.34
C LEU A 456 27.91 7.56 16.98
N ARG A 457 27.05 8.08 17.84
CA ARG A 457 27.26 9.33 18.56
C ARG A 457 28.48 9.33 19.48
N ASP A 458 28.80 8.18 20.08
CA ASP A 458 29.93 8.02 20.98
C ASP A 458 31.21 7.82 20.14
N TRP A 459 31.16 7.04 19.09
CA TRP A 459 32.22 6.93 18.08
C TRP A 459 32.58 8.29 17.47
N PHE A 460 31.59 9.10 17.09
CA PHE A 460 31.82 10.41 16.46
C PHE A 460 32.51 11.40 17.43
N ARG A 461 32.21 11.32 18.74
CA ARG A 461 32.93 12.13 19.75
C ARG A 461 34.39 11.75 19.85
N SER A 462 34.72 10.43 19.84
CA SER A 462 36.12 9.97 19.89
C SER A 462 36.83 10.31 18.59
N TYR A 463 36.15 10.23 17.46
CA TYR A 463 36.68 10.58 16.14
C TYR A 463 37.07 12.05 16.02
N THR A 464 36.23 12.99 16.45
CA THR A 464 36.50 14.44 16.41
C THR A 464 37.33 14.93 17.60
N GLY A 465 37.31 14.27 18.74
CA GLY A 465 38.13 14.61 19.91
C GLY A 465 39.61 14.20 19.78
N GLY A 466 39.92 13.33 18.82
CA GLY A 466 41.30 12.83 18.57
C GLY A 466 42.27 13.80 17.88
N GLU A 467 41.76 14.90 17.30
CA GLU A 467 42.62 15.95 16.73
C GLU A 467 43.39 16.75 17.80
N THR A 468 43.05 16.62 19.07
CA THR A 468 43.75 17.27 20.19
C THR A 468 44.52 16.34 21.11
N ALA A 469 44.54 15.03 20.88
CA ALA A 469 45.29 14.05 21.65
C ALA A 469 46.10 13.12 20.74
N LYS A 470 47.39 13.24 20.78
CA LYS A 470 48.38 12.40 20.09
C LYS A 470 47.97 10.91 20.12
N HIS A 471 47.71 10.34 18.95
CA HIS A 471 47.50 8.92 18.77
C HIS A 471 48.61 8.07 19.39
N LYS A 472 48.30 7.40 20.49
CA LYS A 472 48.97 6.16 20.83
C LYS A 472 48.32 5.04 20.07
N SER A 473 48.88 4.70 18.93
CA SER A 473 48.51 3.51 18.17
C SER A 473 48.73 2.27 19.03
N LYS A 474 47.68 1.62 19.51
CA LYS A 474 47.73 0.19 19.78
C LYS A 474 47.38 -0.52 18.47
N ARG A 475 48.40 -0.85 17.72
CA ARG A 475 48.33 -1.91 16.73
C ARG A 475 48.02 -3.21 17.50
N GLY A 476 46.82 -3.70 17.36
CA GLY A 476 46.46 -5.06 17.71
C GLY A 476 47.15 -6.01 16.72
N SER A 477 48.07 -6.77 17.20
CA SER A 477 48.72 -7.88 16.52
C SER A 477 47.68 -8.93 16.10
N SER A 478 47.70 -9.27 14.82
CA SER A 478 47.09 -10.49 14.28
C SER A 478 47.74 -11.71 14.96
N PRO A 479 47.01 -12.75 15.26
CA PRO A 479 47.66 -14.03 15.59
C PRO A 479 48.11 -14.70 14.30
N GLU A 480 49.39 -14.83 14.15
CA GLU A 480 50.02 -15.66 13.13
C GLU A 480 49.65 -17.12 13.31
N SER A 481 49.31 -17.71 12.20
CA SER A 481 49.24 -19.15 11.99
C SER A 481 50.58 -19.83 12.21
N GLY A 482 50.60 -20.91 12.95
CA GLY A 482 51.76 -21.78 13.00
C GLY A 482 51.52 -22.98 13.90
N GLN A 483 51.08 -24.08 13.31
CA GLN A 483 51.75 -25.38 13.54
C GLN A 483 51.22 -26.46 12.62
N GLU A 484 52.18 -26.93 11.84
CA GLU A 484 52.09 -28.19 11.11
C GLU A 484 52.00 -29.36 12.07
N SER A 485 51.21 -30.39 11.70
CA SER A 485 51.61 -31.75 11.90
C SER A 485 50.81 -32.69 11.00
N LYS A 486 51.52 -33.54 10.39
CA LYS A 486 51.24 -34.56 9.37
C LYS A 486 50.46 -35.79 9.86
N PRO A 487 50.22 -36.76 8.99
CA PRO A 487 48.89 -37.37 8.79
C PRO A 487 48.86 -38.81 9.33
N GLY A 488 47.68 -39.31 9.56
CA GLY A 488 47.43 -40.72 9.91
C GLY A 488 46.17 -41.24 9.24
N SER A 489 46.42 -41.98 8.26
CA SER A 489 45.83 -43.06 7.50
C SER A 489 44.68 -43.88 8.11
N LYS A 490 43.80 -44.30 7.19
CA LYS A 490 43.04 -45.60 7.12
C LYS A 490 41.75 -45.64 7.95
N GLU A 491 40.65 -46.25 7.54
CA GLU A 491 40.26 -47.17 6.50
C GLU A 491 38.70 -47.17 6.44
N GLU A 492 38.16 -47.27 5.23
CA GLU A 492 37.24 -48.27 4.70
C GLU A 492 35.95 -48.65 5.46
N GLY A 493 34.89 -48.64 4.73
CA GLY A 493 33.67 -49.41 4.99
C GLY A 493 32.49 -48.81 4.24
N THR A 494 32.40 -49.04 2.95
CA THR A 494 31.48 -49.87 2.18
C THR A 494 30.12 -50.10 2.90
N THR A 495 29.04 -49.88 2.34
CA THR A 495 28.25 -50.28 1.19
C THR A 495 26.76 -50.07 1.34
N LYS A 496 26.18 -49.87 0.18
CA LYS A 496 24.91 -50.34 -0.39
C LYS A 496 23.63 -49.53 -0.15
N ASN A 497 23.23 -48.86 -1.22
CA ASN A 497 22.12 -49.21 -2.14
C ASN A 497 20.79 -49.66 -1.52
N ASN A 498 19.78 -48.95 -1.80
CA ASN A 498 18.61 -49.33 -2.61
C ASN A 498 17.76 -48.08 -2.77
N ALA A 499 17.49 -47.59 -3.89
CA ALA A 499 16.77 -47.89 -5.12
C ALA A 499 15.27 -48.10 -4.91
N ALA A 500 14.57 -47.26 -5.68
CA ALA A 500 13.22 -47.35 -6.19
C ALA A 500 12.13 -46.92 -5.23
N GLU A 501 11.13 -46.17 -5.62
CA GLU A 501 10.36 -46.25 -6.84
C GLU A 501 9.62 -44.95 -7.14
N LYS A 502 9.40 -44.73 -8.39
CA LYS A 502 8.58 -43.75 -9.05
C LYS A 502 7.11 -43.81 -8.62
N THR A 503 6.48 -42.70 -8.37
CA THR A 503 5.14 -42.45 -8.93
C THR A 503 5.08 -41.03 -9.37
N GLY A 504 4.99 -40.82 -10.65
CA GLY A 504 4.64 -39.58 -11.29
C GLY A 504 3.14 -39.37 -11.16
N ASP A 505 2.76 -38.19 -10.79
CA ASP A 505 1.43 -37.71 -11.07
C ASP A 505 1.54 -36.35 -11.72
N ASN A 506 1.12 -36.35 -12.98
CA ASN A 506 0.92 -35.18 -13.83
C ASN A 506 -0.10 -34.25 -13.20
N LEU A 507 0.33 -33.06 -12.85
CA LEU A 507 -0.53 -31.90 -12.58
C LEU A 507 -0.56 -30.99 -13.81
N GLU A 508 -1.26 -31.42 -14.85
CA GLU A 508 -1.86 -30.53 -15.81
C GLU A 508 -3.14 -29.92 -15.21
N GLY A 509 -3.17 -28.62 -15.02
CA GLY A 509 -4.34 -27.96 -14.44
C GLY A 509 -4.22 -26.44 -14.35
N SER A 510 -3.52 -25.79 -15.26
CA SER A 510 -3.45 -24.33 -15.33
C SER A 510 -3.93 -23.82 -16.68
N ALA A 511 -5.24 -23.84 -16.91
CA ALA A 511 -5.83 -23.26 -18.11
C ALA A 511 -7.27 -22.82 -17.87
N VAL A 512 -7.48 -21.69 -17.18
CA VAL A 512 -8.81 -21.05 -17.15
C VAL A 512 -8.68 -19.50 -17.16
N PHE A 513 -7.73 -18.93 -17.84
CA PHE A 513 -7.80 -17.51 -18.28
C PHE A 513 -6.90 -17.26 -19.48
N LYS A 514 -6.85 -18.19 -20.43
CA LYS A 514 -6.34 -17.91 -21.76
C LYS A 514 -7.52 -17.88 -22.73
N THR A 515 -8.15 -16.75 -22.87
CA THR A 515 -8.93 -16.45 -24.06
C THR A 515 -7.93 -16.20 -25.17
N GLU A 516 -8.04 -16.99 -26.20
CA GLU A 516 -7.20 -16.99 -27.39
C GLU A 516 -7.08 -15.59 -28.01
N ILE A 517 -5.85 -15.07 -28.06
CA ILE A 517 -5.48 -14.02 -29.01
C ILE A 517 -4.81 -14.73 -30.18
N ARG A 518 -5.57 -15.07 -31.21
CA ARG A 518 -5.01 -15.38 -32.51
C ARG A 518 -4.52 -14.09 -33.17
N ALA A 519 -3.24 -14.09 -33.44
CA ALA A 519 -2.53 -13.06 -34.17
C ALA A 519 -3.11 -12.90 -35.57
N ALA A 520 -3.47 -11.68 -35.94
CA ALA A 520 -3.55 -11.25 -37.33
C ALA A 520 -2.24 -10.53 -37.66
N LYS A 521 -1.46 -11.09 -38.55
CA LYS A 521 -0.27 -10.51 -39.15
C LYS A 521 -0.63 -9.47 -40.21
N GLU A 522 0.08 -8.35 -40.11
CA GLU A 522 0.59 -7.45 -41.13
C GLU A 522 -0.31 -7.00 -42.28
N THR A 523 -0.54 -5.69 -42.35
CA THR A 523 -0.30 -4.94 -43.60
C THR A 523 0.24 -3.53 -43.26
N LYS A 524 1.36 -3.22 -43.91
CA LYS A 524 2.03 -1.91 -43.90
C LYS A 524 1.22 -0.90 -44.67
N GLY A 525 1.01 0.28 -44.07
CA GLY A 525 0.56 1.46 -44.83
C GLY A 525 1.09 2.72 -44.14
N LYS A 526 1.98 3.44 -44.77
CA LYS A 526 2.41 4.79 -44.38
C LYS A 526 1.26 5.77 -44.57
N PRO A 527 1.13 6.81 -43.76
CA PRO A 527 0.55 8.06 -44.19
C PRO A 527 1.58 9.21 -44.24
N GLU A 528 1.44 9.95 -45.28
CA GLU A 528 2.11 11.20 -45.59
C GLU A 528 1.66 12.36 -44.70
N ALA A 529 2.53 13.36 -44.63
CA ALA A 529 2.40 14.61 -43.92
C ALA A 529 1.33 15.54 -44.53
N GLY A 530 0.63 16.27 -43.67
CA GLY A 530 -0.17 17.43 -44.05
C GLY A 530 -0.24 18.43 -42.89
N ALA A 531 0.16 19.65 -43.22
CA ALA A 531 0.44 20.77 -42.32
C ALA A 531 -0.79 21.59 -41.89
N ASP A 532 -0.53 22.39 -40.86
CA ASP A 532 -1.11 23.69 -40.49
C ASP A 532 -2.47 23.79 -39.82
N GLY A 533 -2.45 24.49 -38.71
CA GLY A 533 -3.60 25.02 -37.98
C GLY A 533 -3.28 25.57 -36.60
N ARG A 534 -2.56 26.70 -36.50
CA ARG A 534 -2.41 27.48 -35.26
C ARG A 534 -3.77 28.03 -34.80
N ALA A 535 -4.10 27.83 -33.53
CA ALA A 535 -4.92 28.77 -32.78
C ALA A 535 -4.47 28.76 -31.31
N LYS A 536 -4.05 29.93 -30.85
CA LYS A 536 -3.74 30.27 -29.46
C LYS A 536 -5.00 30.26 -28.61
N ALA A 537 -4.96 29.67 -27.44
CA ALA A 537 -5.80 30.04 -26.32
C ALA A 537 -4.94 29.97 -25.05
N GLU A 538 -4.58 31.12 -24.52
CA GLU A 538 -4.06 31.32 -23.17
C GLU A 538 -5.13 30.92 -22.15
N ALA A 539 -4.78 30.05 -21.21
CA ALA A 539 -5.48 29.95 -19.94
C ALA A 539 -4.44 29.63 -18.87
N ALA A 540 -4.19 30.60 -18.02
CA ALA A 540 -3.33 30.51 -16.87
C ALA A 540 -3.88 29.51 -15.86
N GLY A 541 -3.25 28.34 -15.73
CA GLY A 541 -3.44 27.41 -14.64
C GLY A 541 -2.10 27.27 -13.91
N LYS A 542 -1.97 27.86 -12.73
CA LYS A 542 -0.81 27.68 -11.87
C LYS A 542 -0.69 26.22 -11.45
N ALA A 543 0.04 25.45 -12.22
CA ALA A 543 0.64 24.21 -11.76
C ALA A 543 1.87 24.61 -10.93
N ALA A 544 1.84 24.29 -9.63
CA ALA A 544 3.05 24.35 -8.80
C ALA A 544 4.00 23.27 -9.32
N SER A 545 4.84 23.65 -10.29
CA SER A 545 6.00 22.89 -10.68
C SER A 545 6.90 22.78 -9.46
N LYS A 546 7.32 21.54 -9.11
CA LYS A 546 8.49 21.33 -8.27
C LYS A 546 9.65 22.06 -8.94
N ALA A 547 9.97 23.26 -8.41
CA ALA A 547 11.17 23.96 -8.81
C ALA A 547 12.35 23.08 -8.37
N GLU A 548 13.15 22.61 -9.32
CA GLU A 548 14.49 22.11 -9.05
C GLU A 548 15.28 23.30 -8.48
N VAL A 549 15.36 23.36 -7.16
CA VAL A 549 16.29 24.27 -6.48
C VAL A 549 17.68 23.66 -6.68
N LYS A 550 18.40 24.17 -7.65
CA LYS A 550 19.84 23.89 -7.77
C LYS A 550 20.51 24.41 -6.50
N PRO A 551 21.32 23.62 -5.81
CA PRO A 551 22.09 24.11 -4.68
C PRO A 551 23.16 25.11 -5.17
N GLU A 552 22.94 26.39 -4.97
CA GLU A 552 23.99 27.38 -5.07
C GLU A 552 24.98 27.19 -3.89
N VAL A 553 26.16 26.70 -4.17
CA VAL A 553 27.25 26.63 -3.20
C VAL A 553 27.69 28.08 -2.90
N LYS A 554 27.25 28.62 -1.79
CA LYS A 554 27.81 29.88 -1.27
C LYS A 554 29.20 29.62 -0.73
N ALA A 555 30.22 29.94 -1.51
CA ALA A 555 31.60 29.98 -1.04
C ALA A 555 31.75 31.13 -0.01
N GLY A 556 31.94 30.78 1.25
CA GLY A 556 32.39 31.71 2.26
C GLY A 556 33.81 32.16 1.98
N THR A 557 34.01 33.47 1.73
CA THR A 557 35.34 34.07 1.48
C THR A 557 36.13 34.17 2.78
N GLY A 558 37.08 33.24 2.95
CA GLY A 558 38.12 33.28 3.96
C GLY A 558 39.48 33.04 3.30
N ALA A 559 40.46 33.89 3.58
CA ALA A 559 41.77 33.87 2.95
C ALA A 559 42.51 32.52 3.09
N GLY A 560 42.87 31.90 1.96
CA GLY A 560 43.93 30.88 1.90
C GLY A 560 43.53 29.39 1.92
N GLY A 561 42.23 29.02 1.91
CA GLY A 561 41.80 27.60 1.69
C GLY A 561 40.30 27.60 1.49
N LYS A 562 39.82 26.95 0.42
CA LYS A 562 38.39 26.76 0.20
C LYS A 562 37.84 26.00 1.41
N ALA A 563 36.97 26.66 2.21
CA ALA A 563 36.27 26.00 3.30
C ALA A 563 35.46 24.81 2.74
N ARG A 564 35.65 23.60 3.32
CA ARG A 564 34.92 22.42 2.92
C ARG A 564 33.44 22.60 3.29
N PRO A 565 32.49 22.32 2.38
CA PRO A 565 31.09 22.38 2.74
C PRO A 565 30.75 21.39 3.89
N LEU A 566 29.87 21.81 4.79
CA LEU A 566 29.57 21.08 6.03
C LEU A 566 28.34 20.21 5.88
N ALA A 567 28.52 18.90 5.97
CA ALA A 567 27.45 17.90 5.95
C ALA A 567 27.06 17.50 7.38
N GLY A 568 25.83 17.79 7.79
CA GLY A 568 25.26 17.34 9.06
C GLY A 568 24.67 15.95 8.92
N LEU A 569 25.12 15.00 9.73
CA LEU A 569 24.61 13.62 9.69
C LEU A 569 23.43 13.46 10.66
N PHE A 570 22.22 13.20 10.10
CA PHE A 570 21.06 12.76 10.87
C PHE A 570 21.02 11.23 10.88
N ALA A 571 21.51 10.59 11.94
CA ALA A 571 21.63 9.15 12.02
C ALA A 571 20.27 8.45 12.24
N GLY A 572 19.36 9.07 12.98
CA GLY A 572 18.15 8.39 13.47
C GLY A 572 18.48 7.30 14.50
N CYS A 573 17.45 6.59 14.97
CA CYS A 573 17.61 5.63 16.06
C CYS A 573 18.31 4.32 15.66
N LEU A 574 18.06 3.79 14.47
CA LEU A 574 18.61 2.50 14.03
C LEU A 574 20.10 2.61 13.70
N THR A 575 20.50 3.64 12.97
CA THR A 575 21.90 3.87 12.64
C THR A 575 22.73 4.30 13.84
N ASP A 576 22.14 5.07 14.76
CA ASP A 576 22.87 5.51 15.96
C ASP A 576 23.15 4.35 16.95
N PHE A 577 22.15 3.46 17.15
CA PHE A 577 22.21 2.51 18.26
C PHE A 577 22.28 1.04 17.86
N ILE A 578 22.02 0.70 16.59
CA ILE A 578 21.99 -0.70 16.14
C ILE A 578 23.02 -0.94 15.02
N TYR A 579 23.14 -0.02 14.05
CA TYR A 579 24.00 -0.15 12.87
C TYR A 579 24.93 1.07 12.72
N PRO A 580 25.80 1.38 13.72
CA PRO A 580 26.69 2.54 13.67
C PRO A 580 27.63 2.49 12.46
N GLU A 581 27.97 1.30 11.97
CA GLU A 581 28.79 1.06 10.79
C GLU A 581 28.27 1.75 9.53
N ILE A 582 26.95 1.90 9.38
CA ILE A 582 26.34 2.67 8.29
C ILE A 582 26.77 4.13 8.37
N GLY A 583 26.66 4.73 9.56
CA GLY A 583 27.05 6.13 9.76
C GLY A 583 28.55 6.36 9.60
N VAL A 584 29.37 5.45 10.08
CA VAL A 584 30.85 5.47 9.88
C VAL A 584 31.18 5.42 8.39
N SER A 585 30.51 4.55 7.64
CA SER A 585 30.70 4.42 6.19
C SER A 585 30.27 5.68 5.45
N MET A 586 29.16 6.31 5.85
CA MET A 586 28.75 7.60 5.28
C MET A 586 29.79 8.68 5.52
N VAL A 587 30.36 8.77 6.73
CA VAL A 587 31.43 9.73 7.04
C VAL A 587 32.61 9.52 6.10
N LYS A 588 33.10 8.29 5.95
CA LYS A 588 34.20 7.95 5.03
C LYS A 588 33.92 8.38 3.60
N VAL A 589 32.74 8.07 3.08
CA VAL A 589 32.36 8.45 1.71
C VAL A 589 32.29 9.96 1.56
N LEU A 590 31.65 10.68 2.47
CA LEU A 590 31.52 12.14 2.39
C LEU A 590 32.87 12.86 2.51
N GLU A 591 33.74 12.40 3.40
CA GLU A 591 35.09 12.97 3.54
C GLU A 591 35.96 12.73 2.29
N SER A 592 35.83 11.55 1.66
CA SER A 592 36.48 11.25 0.39
C SER A 592 36.00 12.15 -0.75
N MET A 593 34.76 12.62 -0.67
CA MET A 593 34.15 13.58 -1.60
C MET A 593 34.49 15.06 -1.26
N GLY A 594 35.28 15.31 -0.20
CA GLY A 594 35.73 16.64 0.20
C GLY A 594 34.80 17.40 1.16
N PHE A 595 33.81 16.76 1.75
CA PHE A 595 32.96 17.37 2.78
C PHE A 595 33.58 17.31 4.16
N ALA A 596 33.31 18.33 4.98
CA ALA A 596 33.47 18.19 6.43
C ALA A 596 32.17 17.61 7.01
N VAL A 597 32.27 16.69 7.93
CA VAL A 597 31.09 16.05 8.51
C VAL A 597 30.91 16.47 9.97
N VAL A 598 29.68 16.82 10.34
CA VAL A 598 29.30 17.11 11.74
C VAL A 598 28.15 16.22 12.17
N PHE A 599 28.23 15.74 13.41
CA PHE A 599 27.16 15.00 14.07
C PHE A 599 26.54 15.85 15.19
N PRO A 600 25.37 16.48 14.94
CA PRO A 600 24.71 17.28 15.98
C PRO A 600 24.32 16.41 17.18
N GLN A 601 25.06 16.54 18.27
CA GLN A 601 24.83 15.70 19.47
C GLN A 601 23.45 15.87 20.10
N GLY A 602 22.75 16.97 19.78
CA GLY A 602 21.39 17.29 20.22
C GLY A 602 20.30 16.50 19.52
N GLN A 603 20.60 15.82 18.39
CA GLN A 603 19.62 15.08 17.62
C GLN A 603 19.02 13.90 18.39
N THR A 604 17.78 13.57 18.06
CA THR A 604 17.03 12.45 18.62
C THR A 604 16.30 11.67 17.51
N CYS A 605 15.33 10.80 17.82
CA CYS A 605 14.51 10.10 16.84
C CYS A 605 13.82 11.09 15.87
N CYS A 606 13.54 10.69 14.63
CA CYS A 606 12.76 11.52 13.71
C CYS A 606 11.27 11.67 14.09
N GLY A 607 10.77 10.92 15.07
CA GLY A 607 9.38 10.98 15.54
C GLY A 607 8.36 10.23 14.66
N TYR A 608 8.73 9.70 13.50
CA TYR A 608 7.82 8.99 12.62
C TYR A 608 7.06 7.82 13.29
N PRO A 609 7.68 7.01 14.18
CA PRO A 609 6.95 5.98 14.91
C PRO A 609 5.82 6.52 15.78
N ALA A 610 5.97 7.69 16.39
CA ALA A 610 4.90 8.32 17.17
C ALA A 610 3.70 8.70 16.30
N ARG A 611 3.94 9.29 15.12
CA ARG A 611 2.89 9.58 14.15
C ARG A 611 2.15 8.31 13.71
N GLN A 612 2.88 7.24 13.43
CA GLN A 612 2.27 5.95 13.05
C GLN A 612 1.40 5.33 14.15
N LEU A 613 1.66 5.66 15.40
CA LEU A 613 0.87 5.23 16.56
C LEU A 613 -0.29 6.19 16.87
N GLY A 614 -0.46 7.28 16.12
CA GLY A 614 -1.53 8.26 16.31
C GLY A 614 -1.22 9.37 17.30
N ALA A 615 0.07 9.66 17.58
CA ALA A 615 0.55 10.72 18.46
C ALA A 615 1.40 11.76 17.69
N PRO A 616 0.81 12.53 16.74
CA PRO A 616 1.55 13.53 15.96
C PRO A 616 2.15 14.66 16.81
N GLU A 617 1.55 15.00 17.93
CA GLU A 617 2.03 16.00 18.89
C GLU A 617 3.41 15.63 19.48
N VAL A 618 3.66 14.33 19.68
CA VAL A 618 4.98 13.84 20.09
C VAL A 618 6.01 14.06 18.99
N MET A 619 5.61 13.86 17.72
CA MET A 619 6.48 14.12 16.59
C MET A 619 6.81 15.61 16.47
N THR A 620 5.85 16.52 16.71
CA THR A 620 6.08 17.97 16.74
C THR A 620 7.13 18.37 17.76
N GLU A 621 7.06 17.80 18.98
CA GLU A 621 8.04 18.08 20.02
C GLU A 621 9.44 17.56 19.65
N VAL A 622 9.52 16.36 19.11
CA VAL A 622 10.77 15.78 18.60
C VAL A 622 11.34 16.61 17.44
N ALA A 623 10.48 17.12 16.55
CA ALA A 623 10.88 18.01 15.47
C ALA A 623 11.52 19.29 16.01
N ARG A 624 10.93 19.93 17.05
CA ARG A 624 11.49 21.13 17.67
C ARG A 624 12.92 20.91 18.19
N GLN A 625 13.18 19.75 18.82
CA GLN A 625 14.50 19.38 19.33
C GLN A 625 15.51 19.17 18.19
N ASN A 626 15.12 18.46 17.13
CA ASN A 626 15.99 18.20 15.99
C ASN A 626 16.29 19.50 15.21
N LEU A 627 15.30 20.37 15.01
CA LEU A 627 15.51 21.69 14.39
C LEU A 627 16.57 22.49 15.14
N ALA A 628 16.43 22.63 16.46
CA ALA A 628 17.39 23.35 17.29
C ALA A 628 18.81 22.75 17.21
N ALA A 629 18.92 21.42 17.17
CA ALA A 629 20.22 20.73 17.08
C ALA A 629 20.94 20.99 15.76
N PHE A 630 20.21 20.99 14.64
CA PHE A 630 20.80 21.20 13.31
C PHE A 630 21.04 22.68 12.99
N GLU A 631 20.23 23.57 13.50
CA GLU A 631 20.47 25.02 13.44
C GLU A 631 21.75 25.39 14.20
N ALA A 632 21.92 24.86 15.41
CA ALA A 632 23.16 25.10 16.19
C ALA A 632 24.42 24.52 15.54
N ALA A 633 24.28 23.45 14.74
CA ALA A 633 25.41 22.84 14.02
C ALA A 633 25.81 23.61 12.76
N GLY A 634 24.96 24.47 12.21
CA GLY A 634 25.24 25.29 11.03
C GLY A 634 25.54 24.52 9.75
N ALA A 635 25.01 23.27 9.62
CA ALA A 635 25.28 22.42 8.48
C ALA A 635 24.66 22.96 7.17
N ASP A 636 25.43 22.93 6.08
CA ASP A 636 24.94 23.33 4.75
C ASP A 636 23.96 22.30 4.19
N TYR A 637 24.23 21.02 4.41
CA TYR A 637 23.43 19.88 4.01
C TYR A 637 23.10 19.00 5.21
N ILE A 638 21.94 18.33 5.19
CA ILE A 638 21.52 17.38 6.22
C ILE A 638 21.28 16.05 5.55
N LEU A 639 22.13 15.07 5.86
CA LEU A 639 22.11 13.77 5.22
C LEU A 639 21.63 12.69 6.19
N THR A 640 20.82 11.79 5.68
CA THR A 640 20.30 10.68 6.46
C THR A 640 20.38 9.36 5.69
N PRO A 641 20.76 8.25 6.35
CA PRO A 641 20.76 6.91 5.75
C PRO A 641 19.39 6.25 5.74
N CYS A 642 18.38 6.92 6.29
CA CYS A 642 17.08 6.29 6.49
C CYS A 642 15.99 7.03 5.71
N PRO A 643 15.42 6.43 4.64
CA PRO A 643 14.37 7.07 3.85
C PRO A 643 13.14 7.49 4.66
N THR A 644 12.85 6.76 5.76
CA THR A 644 11.78 7.15 6.68
C THR A 644 12.14 8.43 7.43
N CYS A 645 13.41 8.58 7.84
CA CYS A 645 13.88 9.82 8.46
C CYS A 645 13.92 10.96 7.43
N THR A 646 14.43 10.71 6.22
CA THR A 646 14.43 11.72 5.13
C THR A 646 13.02 12.23 4.88
N HIS A 647 12.06 11.31 4.67
CA HIS A 647 10.64 11.65 4.49
C HIS A 647 10.07 12.40 5.70
N ALA A 648 10.42 12.01 6.92
CA ALA A 648 9.96 12.68 8.12
C ALA A 648 10.46 14.13 8.20
N LEU A 649 11.75 14.36 7.95
CA LEU A 649 12.37 15.68 8.04
C LEU A 649 11.97 16.59 6.87
N LYS A 650 11.87 16.02 5.66
CA LYS A 650 11.65 16.78 4.41
C LYS A 650 10.17 17.11 4.20
N ASP A 651 9.28 16.15 4.41
CA ASP A 651 7.86 16.30 4.03
C ASP A 651 6.94 16.47 5.24
N ILE A 652 7.22 15.77 6.36
CA ILE A 652 6.28 15.69 7.47
C ILE A 652 6.51 16.77 8.53
N TYR A 653 7.75 17.16 8.81
CA TYR A 653 8.02 18.23 9.79
C TYR A 653 7.30 19.54 9.44
N PRO A 654 7.36 20.03 8.18
CA PRO A 654 6.58 21.20 7.81
C PRO A 654 5.06 21.04 7.99
N GLU A 655 4.53 19.80 7.80
CA GLU A 655 3.11 19.49 7.99
C GLU A 655 2.72 19.53 9.48
N VAL A 656 3.44 18.79 10.33
CA VAL A 656 3.07 18.62 11.76
C VAL A 656 3.38 19.82 12.62
N THR A 657 4.13 20.79 12.11
CA THR A 657 4.45 22.06 12.80
C THR A 657 3.56 23.20 12.35
N GLY A 658 2.59 22.96 11.46
CA GLY A 658 1.74 23.99 10.82
C GLY A 658 0.89 24.82 11.77
N ASP A 659 0.62 24.33 12.98
CA ASP A 659 -0.09 25.10 14.02
C ASP A 659 0.77 26.21 14.66
N ASP A 660 2.10 26.18 14.43
CA ASP A 660 3.09 27.18 14.85
C ASP A 660 3.83 27.71 13.61
N PRO A 661 3.42 28.88 13.06
CA PRO A 661 4.02 29.39 11.82
C PRO A 661 5.54 29.62 11.88
N ALA A 662 6.06 30.02 13.04
CA ALA A 662 7.50 30.20 13.23
C ALA A 662 8.24 28.85 13.20
N LEU A 663 7.71 27.84 13.84
CA LEU A 663 8.26 26.50 13.84
C LEU A 663 8.14 25.86 12.44
N GLN A 664 7.03 26.10 11.74
CA GLN A 664 6.82 25.64 10.36
C GLN A 664 7.84 26.24 9.40
N ALA A 665 8.11 27.54 9.50
CA ALA A 665 9.13 28.20 8.67
C ALA A 665 10.52 27.61 8.89
N ARG A 666 10.88 27.34 10.15
CA ARG A 666 12.15 26.65 10.52
C ARG A 666 12.18 25.23 9.96
N ALA A 667 11.08 24.50 10.07
CA ALA A 667 10.97 23.14 9.51
C ALA A 667 11.10 23.15 7.99
N ALA A 668 10.50 24.09 7.29
CA ALA A 668 10.63 24.27 5.84
C ALA A 668 12.07 24.63 5.43
N ALA A 669 12.72 25.52 6.18
CA ALA A 669 14.14 25.89 5.95
C ALA A 669 15.10 24.68 6.15
N MET A 670 14.82 23.84 7.16
CA MET A 670 15.55 22.59 7.35
C MET A 670 15.27 21.61 6.21
N ALA A 671 14.03 21.41 5.84
CA ALA A 671 13.58 20.46 4.81
C ALA A 671 14.27 20.70 3.46
N ALA A 672 14.50 21.96 3.10
CA ALA A 672 15.20 22.35 1.87
C ALA A 672 16.67 21.86 1.80
N ARG A 673 17.28 21.53 2.94
CA ARG A 673 18.66 21.07 3.07
C ARG A 673 18.77 19.57 3.36
N VAL A 674 17.62 18.86 3.49
CA VAL A 674 17.60 17.43 3.80
C VAL A 674 17.69 16.62 2.52
N TYR A 675 18.58 15.64 2.52
CA TYR A 675 18.79 14.71 1.40
C TYR A 675 18.93 13.27 1.93
N ASP A 676 18.46 12.33 1.13
CA ASP A 676 18.85 10.93 1.27
C ASP A 676 20.31 10.76 0.84
N PHE A 677 21.01 9.83 1.46
CA PHE A 677 22.44 9.62 1.19
C PHE A 677 22.71 9.27 -0.28
N ALA A 678 21.95 8.33 -0.84
CA ALA A 678 22.16 7.91 -2.24
C ALA A 678 21.82 9.04 -3.23
N GLU A 679 20.75 9.79 -2.98
CA GLU A 679 20.37 10.97 -3.77
C GLU A 679 21.50 12.01 -3.79
N PHE A 680 22.04 12.31 -2.62
CA PHE A 680 23.09 13.33 -2.48
C PHE A 680 24.39 12.95 -3.18
N VAL A 681 24.88 11.73 -2.93
CA VAL A 681 26.12 11.23 -3.52
C VAL A 681 26.00 11.15 -5.05
N TYR A 682 24.92 10.58 -5.56
CA TYR A 682 24.69 10.47 -7.00
C TYR A 682 24.63 11.83 -7.69
N ASN A 683 23.86 12.78 -7.15
CA ASN A 683 23.71 14.10 -7.75
C ASN A 683 25.03 14.87 -7.72
N GLY A 684 25.78 14.80 -6.62
CA GLY A 684 27.10 15.42 -6.53
C GLY A 684 28.10 14.95 -7.58
N ILE A 685 28.13 13.65 -7.86
CA ILE A 685 28.96 13.05 -8.92
C ILE A 685 28.45 13.47 -10.31
N LYS A 686 27.17 13.35 -10.55
CA LYS A 686 26.52 13.63 -11.86
C LYS A 686 26.69 15.08 -12.27
N ASP A 687 26.55 16.03 -11.34
CA ASP A 687 26.62 17.47 -11.60
C ASP A 687 28.06 17.98 -11.60
N GLY A 688 29.04 17.10 -11.35
CA GLY A 688 30.46 17.43 -11.30
C GLY A 688 30.85 18.36 -10.14
N THR A 689 29.95 18.56 -9.18
CA THR A 689 30.19 19.38 -7.97
C THR A 689 31.12 18.70 -6.98
N THR A 690 31.15 17.36 -7.04
CA THR A 690 32.05 16.54 -6.25
C THR A 690 32.62 15.40 -7.10
N GLN A 691 33.83 14.95 -6.76
CA GLN A 691 34.42 13.77 -7.38
C GLN A 691 34.52 12.67 -6.34
N MET A 692 34.08 11.48 -6.72
CA MET A 692 34.34 10.30 -5.92
C MET A 692 35.72 9.76 -6.32
N PRO A 693 36.63 9.43 -5.40
CA PRO A 693 37.88 8.75 -5.73
C PRO A 693 37.63 7.50 -6.55
N GLY A 694 38.57 7.05 -7.35
CA GLY A 694 38.46 5.82 -8.13
C GLY A 694 38.15 4.65 -7.19
N LEU A 695 36.94 4.10 -7.32
CA LEU A 695 36.53 2.96 -6.55
C LEU A 695 37.22 1.69 -7.06
N LYS A 696 37.61 0.81 -6.16
CA LYS A 696 38.02 -0.56 -6.53
C LYS A 696 36.75 -1.29 -7.03
N PRO A 697 36.84 -2.00 -8.17
CA PRO A 697 35.66 -2.72 -8.67
C PRO A 697 35.12 -3.73 -7.66
N LEU A 698 33.83 -3.72 -7.44
CA LEU A 698 33.15 -4.76 -6.67
C LEU A 698 32.91 -5.96 -7.59
N ASP A 699 33.85 -6.92 -7.60
CA ASP A 699 33.74 -8.14 -8.40
C ASP A 699 32.76 -9.13 -7.74
N ARG A 700 31.48 -8.75 -7.71
CA ARG A 700 30.42 -9.54 -7.06
C ARG A 700 29.08 -9.27 -7.72
N LYS A 701 28.27 -10.32 -7.87
CA LYS A 701 26.88 -10.23 -8.31
C LYS A 701 26.02 -9.62 -7.20
N VAL A 702 25.37 -8.51 -7.50
CA VAL A 702 24.58 -7.72 -6.56
C VAL A 702 23.13 -7.60 -7.05
N THR A 703 22.17 -7.67 -6.15
CA THR A 703 20.79 -7.25 -6.41
C THR A 703 20.40 -6.10 -5.48
N TYR A 704 19.36 -5.35 -5.85
CA TYR A 704 18.94 -4.18 -5.09
C TYR A 704 17.49 -4.28 -4.60
N HIS A 705 17.26 -3.93 -3.32
CA HIS A 705 15.93 -3.84 -2.72
C HIS A 705 15.45 -2.38 -2.67
N ASP A 706 14.40 -2.05 -3.42
CA ASP A 706 13.75 -0.75 -3.35
C ASP A 706 13.00 -0.59 -2.02
N SER A 707 13.53 0.24 -1.14
CA SER A 707 12.86 0.59 0.12
C SER A 707 11.58 1.40 -0.15
N CYS A 708 10.49 1.07 0.54
CA CYS A 708 9.17 1.64 0.23
C CYS A 708 9.12 3.17 0.36
N HIS A 709 9.73 3.78 1.38
CA HIS A 709 9.77 5.23 1.53
C HIS A 709 10.75 5.88 0.53
N LEU A 710 11.88 5.23 0.22
CA LEU A 710 12.81 5.75 -0.78
C LEU A 710 12.12 5.90 -2.14
N LYS A 711 11.52 4.82 -2.63
CA LYS A 711 10.84 4.80 -3.93
C LYS A 711 9.56 5.63 -3.94
N ARG A 712 8.64 5.40 -2.96
CA ARG A 712 7.27 5.92 -3.04
C ARG A 712 7.04 7.26 -2.38
N SER A 713 7.82 7.59 -1.35
CA SER A 713 7.73 8.90 -0.71
C SER A 713 8.70 9.89 -1.32
N LEU A 714 9.93 9.47 -1.58
CA LEU A 714 11.02 10.35 -2.05
C LEU A 714 11.22 10.31 -3.57
N GLY A 715 10.75 9.27 -4.27
CA GLY A 715 10.90 9.12 -5.72
C GLY A 715 12.30 8.69 -6.17
N ILE A 716 13.14 8.23 -5.24
CA ILE A 716 14.53 7.84 -5.47
C ILE A 716 14.56 6.35 -5.85
N THR A 717 15.01 6.04 -7.06
CA THR A 717 15.03 4.67 -7.60
C THR A 717 16.23 4.37 -8.46
N ARG A 718 16.67 5.36 -9.24
CA ARG A 718 17.79 5.24 -10.17
C ARG A 718 19.13 5.42 -9.45
N GLU A 719 19.19 6.34 -8.53
CA GLU A 719 20.39 6.82 -7.87
C GLU A 719 21.19 5.69 -7.19
N PRO A 720 20.59 4.81 -6.37
CA PRO A 720 21.32 3.69 -5.76
C PRO A 720 21.86 2.69 -6.78
N ARG A 721 21.12 2.45 -7.87
CA ARG A 721 21.53 1.53 -8.94
C ARG A 721 22.74 2.07 -9.71
N GLU A 722 22.72 3.34 -10.03
CA GLU A 722 23.86 3.98 -10.74
C GLU A 722 25.10 4.03 -9.83
N LEU A 723 24.95 4.25 -8.52
CA LEU A 723 26.04 4.18 -7.56
C LEU A 723 26.65 2.77 -7.48
N LEU A 724 25.81 1.72 -7.45
CA LEU A 724 26.29 0.33 -7.48
C LEU A 724 27.06 0.03 -8.78
N LYS A 725 26.56 0.49 -9.93
CA LYS A 725 27.28 0.35 -11.21
C LYS A 725 28.61 1.11 -11.20
N THR A 726 28.65 2.32 -10.65
CA THR A 726 29.86 3.11 -10.50
C THR A 726 30.89 2.38 -9.61
N ALA A 727 30.43 1.65 -8.61
CA ALA A 727 31.24 0.76 -7.79
C ALA A 727 31.66 -0.55 -8.49
N GLY A 728 31.30 -0.74 -9.76
CA GLY A 728 31.68 -1.92 -10.54
C GLY A 728 30.88 -3.18 -10.21
N ALA A 729 29.69 -3.05 -9.60
CA ALA A 729 28.83 -4.20 -9.29
C ALA A 729 28.23 -4.80 -10.55
N ASP A 730 28.20 -6.15 -10.65
CA ASP A 730 27.33 -6.88 -11.58
C ASP A 730 25.89 -6.85 -11.03
N LEU A 731 25.15 -5.81 -11.44
CA LEU A 731 23.81 -5.55 -10.92
C LEU A 731 22.76 -6.36 -11.65
N VAL A 732 22.12 -7.30 -10.92
CA VAL A 732 21.00 -8.11 -11.38
C VAL A 732 19.71 -7.56 -10.78
N GLU A 733 18.76 -7.13 -11.62
CA GLU A 733 17.48 -6.62 -11.15
C GLU A 733 16.63 -7.74 -10.53
N MET A 734 16.13 -7.47 -9.35
CA MET A 734 15.26 -8.37 -8.62
C MET A 734 13.83 -8.32 -9.14
N PRO A 735 13.17 -9.45 -9.41
CA PRO A 735 11.73 -9.46 -9.66
C PRO A 735 11.00 -8.81 -8.48
N PHE A 736 10.10 -7.87 -8.78
CA PHE A 736 9.39 -7.12 -7.75
C PHE A 736 10.34 -6.50 -6.70
N SER A 737 11.39 -5.81 -7.16
CA SER A 737 12.38 -5.14 -6.31
C SER A 737 11.74 -4.25 -5.23
N ASP A 738 10.56 -3.71 -5.50
CA ASP A 738 9.75 -2.84 -4.65
C ASP A 738 8.72 -3.57 -3.75
N ARG A 739 8.70 -4.92 -3.77
CA ARG A 739 7.91 -5.71 -2.80
C ARG A 739 8.43 -5.42 -1.39
N CYS A 740 7.52 -5.09 -0.48
CA CYS A 740 7.87 -4.70 0.89
C CYS A 740 8.66 -5.81 1.61
N CYS A 741 9.61 -5.42 2.45
CA CYS A 741 10.36 -6.34 3.31
C CYS A 741 9.56 -6.85 4.53
N GLY A 742 8.40 -6.27 4.82
CA GLY A 742 7.57 -6.64 5.97
C GLY A 742 7.89 -5.95 7.28
N PHE A 743 8.93 -5.11 7.37
CA PHE A 743 9.31 -4.47 8.62
C PHE A 743 8.23 -3.54 9.19
N GLY A 744 7.85 -2.47 8.48
CA GLY A 744 6.83 -1.51 8.90
C GLY A 744 7.01 -0.89 10.29
N GLY A 745 8.24 -0.82 10.82
CA GLY A 745 8.53 -0.31 12.16
C GLY A 745 7.88 -1.16 13.25
N SER A 746 7.00 -0.58 14.05
CA SER A 746 6.24 -1.28 15.11
C SER A 746 5.31 -2.38 14.59
N TYR A 747 5.04 -2.41 13.27
CA TYR A 747 4.18 -3.42 12.65
C TYR A 747 4.75 -4.84 12.80
N SER A 748 6.05 -5.02 12.58
CA SER A 748 6.72 -6.32 12.74
C SER A 748 6.65 -6.87 14.16
N LEU A 749 6.58 -6.00 15.16
CA LEU A 749 6.39 -6.36 16.56
C LEU A 749 4.92 -6.70 16.86
N LYS A 750 3.99 -5.95 16.27
CA LYS A 750 2.56 -6.12 16.51
C LYS A 750 1.98 -7.34 15.79
N TYR A 751 2.48 -7.62 14.58
CA TYR A 751 2.02 -8.69 13.70
C TYR A 751 3.20 -9.49 13.12
N PRO A 752 3.97 -10.21 13.97
CA PRO A 752 5.18 -10.91 13.57
C PRO A 752 4.92 -11.98 12.52
N GLU A 753 3.81 -12.70 12.60
CA GLU A 753 3.41 -13.74 11.65
C GLU A 753 3.20 -13.15 10.23
N LEU A 754 2.49 -12.02 10.10
CA LEU A 754 2.30 -11.34 8.82
C LEU A 754 3.61 -10.77 8.29
N SER A 755 4.40 -10.17 9.17
CA SER A 755 5.72 -9.63 8.83
C SER A 755 6.65 -10.70 8.26
N ALA A 756 6.68 -11.88 8.88
CA ALA A 756 7.48 -13.02 8.44
C ALA A 756 7.08 -13.53 7.04
N LEU A 757 5.78 -13.68 6.79
CA LEU A 757 5.28 -14.13 5.48
C LEU A 757 5.54 -13.12 4.36
N ILE A 758 5.44 -11.81 4.65
CA ILE A 758 5.80 -10.77 3.68
C ILE A 758 7.31 -10.83 3.39
N LEU A 759 8.13 -11.08 4.42
CA LEU A 759 9.58 -11.25 4.28
C LEU A 759 9.91 -12.47 3.44
N ASP A 760 9.23 -13.62 3.63
CA ASP A 760 9.44 -14.84 2.85
C ASP A 760 9.24 -14.61 1.36
N GLN A 761 8.19 -13.85 0.99
CA GLN A 761 7.97 -13.46 -0.39
C GLN A 761 9.11 -12.58 -0.94
N LYS A 762 9.69 -11.70 -0.12
CA LYS A 762 10.83 -10.87 -0.51
C LYS A 762 12.10 -11.69 -0.67
N LEU A 763 12.37 -12.62 0.25
CA LEU A 763 13.53 -13.51 0.16
C LEU A 763 13.45 -14.43 -1.05
N ALA A 764 12.26 -14.88 -1.43
CA ALA A 764 12.06 -15.62 -2.68
C ALA A 764 12.51 -14.81 -3.90
N CYS A 765 12.14 -13.53 -3.98
CA CYS A 765 12.60 -12.64 -5.06
C CYS A 765 14.12 -12.44 -5.07
N ILE A 766 14.76 -12.39 -3.90
CA ILE A 766 16.24 -12.29 -3.80
C ILE A 766 16.89 -13.56 -4.32
N ARG A 767 16.43 -14.74 -3.89
CA ARG A 767 16.95 -16.05 -4.34
C ARG A 767 16.89 -16.22 -5.85
N GLU A 768 15.82 -15.77 -6.47
CA GLU A 768 15.60 -15.84 -7.92
C GLU A 768 16.68 -15.11 -8.73
N THR A 769 17.33 -14.08 -8.15
CA THR A 769 18.44 -13.37 -8.82
C THR A 769 19.73 -14.15 -8.87
N GLY A 770 19.93 -15.11 -7.99
CA GLY A 770 21.22 -15.81 -7.79
C GLY A 770 22.35 -14.86 -7.32
N ALA A 771 22.04 -13.68 -6.80
CA ALA A 771 23.01 -12.74 -6.28
C ALA A 771 23.46 -13.13 -4.86
N GLY A 772 24.76 -13.06 -4.60
CA GLY A 772 25.34 -13.29 -3.27
C GLY A 772 25.27 -12.04 -2.36
N LEU A 773 24.87 -10.90 -2.88
CA LEU A 773 24.74 -9.65 -2.15
C LEU A 773 23.45 -8.94 -2.50
N VAL A 774 22.67 -8.55 -1.47
CA VAL A 774 21.54 -7.64 -1.63
C VAL A 774 21.86 -6.29 -1.00
N ALA A 775 21.89 -5.26 -1.84
CA ALA A 775 22.10 -3.88 -1.42
C ALA A 775 20.78 -3.23 -1.00
N VAL A 776 20.80 -2.44 0.06
CA VAL A 776 19.64 -1.73 0.61
C VAL A 776 20.00 -0.31 1.03
N GLU A 777 19.00 0.58 1.07
CA GLU A 777 19.11 1.99 1.49
C GLU A 777 18.18 2.31 2.69
N CYS A 778 17.81 1.33 3.48
CA CYS A 778 16.98 1.56 4.67
C CYS A 778 17.46 0.66 5.82
N PRO A 779 17.89 1.22 6.96
CA PRO A 779 18.33 0.42 8.11
C PRO A 779 17.26 -0.54 8.63
N GLY A 780 15.98 -0.16 8.53
CA GLY A 780 14.86 -1.05 8.89
C GLY A 780 14.70 -2.23 7.92
N CYS A 781 14.87 -2.01 6.61
CA CYS A 781 14.88 -3.08 5.63
C CYS A 781 16.10 -3.99 5.81
N LEU A 782 17.28 -3.41 6.05
CA LEU A 782 18.50 -4.15 6.35
C LEU A 782 18.31 -5.10 7.55
N MET A 783 17.75 -4.58 8.64
CA MET A 783 17.43 -5.36 9.83
C MET A 783 16.52 -6.54 9.52
N GLN A 784 15.46 -6.29 8.77
CA GLN A 784 14.50 -7.33 8.42
C GLN A 784 15.10 -8.38 7.49
N LEU A 785 15.91 -7.99 6.51
CA LEU A 785 16.55 -8.91 5.59
C LEU A 785 17.65 -9.72 6.28
N ARG A 786 18.54 -9.09 7.08
CA ARG A 786 19.57 -9.80 7.86
C ARG A 786 18.95 -10.84 8.80
N LYS A 787 17.87 -10.45 9.52
CA LYS A 787 17.10 -11.37 10.35
C LYS A 787 16.55 -12.54 9.54
N GLY A 788 15.88 -12.26 8.41
CA GLY A 788 15.26 -13.28 7.60
C GLY A 788 16.23 -14.27 6.98
N LEU A 789 17.36 -13.80 6.48
CA LEU A 789 18.43 -14.62 5.93
C LEU A 789 19.02 -15.54 7.01
N ALA A 790 19.30 -14.99 8.21
CA ALA A 790 19.83 -15.76 9.33
C ALA A 790 18.85 -16.85 9.83
N GLU A 791 17.57 -16.53 10.00
CA GLU A 791 16.55 -17.46 10.49
C GLU A 791 16.30 -18.63 9.53
N ARG A 792 16.51 -18.42 8.23
CA ARG A 792 16.30 -19.43 7.20
C ARG A 792 17.59 -20.14 6.78
N GLY A 793 18.71 -19.83 7.44
CA GLY A 793 20.00 -20.45 7.19
C GLY A 793 20.61 -20.10 5.82
N GLU A 794 20.19 -18.99 5.20
CA GLU A 794 20.66 -18.55 3.90
C GLU A 794 22.03 -17.85 3.98
N LYS A 795 23.07 -18.61 4.25
CA LYS A 795 24.45 -18.13 4.44
C LYS A 795 25.12 -17.64 3.15
N ALA A 796 24.57 -17.99 1.98
CA ALA A 796 25.14 -17.64 0.68
C ALA A 796 24.79 -16.18 0.26
N VAL A 797 23.80 -15.57 0.89
CA VAL A 797 23.34 -14.21 0.58
C VAL A 797 23.63 -13.30 1.76
N GLU A 798 24.29 -12.19 1.48
CA GLU A 798 24.57 -11.13 2.45
C GLU A 798 23.68 -9.90 2.18
N ALA A 799 23.13 -9.26 3.22
CA ALA A 799 22.45 -7.98 3.10
C ALA A 799 23.35 -6.86 3.63
N ARG A 800 23.64 -5.86 2.78
CA ARG A 800 24.49 -4.72 3.12
C ARG A 800 23.86 -3.38 2.77
N PHE A 801 24.22 -2.38 3.53
CA PHE A 801 23.83 -1.00 3.22
C PHE A 801 24.70 -0.42 2.09
N LEU A 802 24.11 0.43 1.22
CA LEU A 802 24.84 1.00 0.09
C LEU A 802 26.09 1.78 0.53
N ALA A 803 25.99 2.57 1.61
CA ALA A 803 27.14 3.31 2.14
C ALA A 803 28.29 2.38 2.59
N GLU A 804 27.98 1.20 3.17
CA GLU A 804 29.01 0.21 3.54
C GLU A 804 29.70 -0.34 2.29
N ILE A 805 28.91 -0.63 1.24
CA ILE A 805 29.44 -1.12 -0.03
C ILE A 805 30.38 -0.09 -0.67
N LEU A 806 29.97 1.18 -0.73
CA LEU A 806 30.78 2.25 -1.31
C LEU A 806 32.06 2.52 -0.50
N ALA A 807 31.95 2.54 0.83
CA ALA A 807 33.07 2.80 1.73
C ALA A 807 34.16 1.73 1.68
N ASP A 808 33.79 0.47 1.39
CA ASP A 808 34.76 -0.63 1.25
C ASP A 808 35.54 -0.57 -0.08
N GLN A 809 35.02 0.13 -1.07
CA GLN A 809 35.67 0.29 -2.38
C GLN A 809 36.60 1.52 -2.44
N LEU A 810 36.54 2.42 -1.45
CA LEU A 810 37.42 3.55 -1.30
C LEU A 810 38.86 3.07 -0.84
#